data_ed3f0d729546d5859ea53b45b858a835
#
_entry.id   ed3f0d729546d5859ea53b45b858a835
#
_cell.length_a   1.000
_cell.length_b   1.000
_cell.length_c   1.000
_cell.angle_alpha   90.00
_cell.angle_beta   90.00
_cell.angle_gamma   90.00
#
_symmetry.space_group_name_H-M   'P 1'
#
loop_
_entity.id
_entity.type
_entity.pdbx_description
1 polymer ?
#
loop_
_entity_poly.entity_id
_entity_poly.type
_entity_poly.pdbx_seq_one_letter_code
_entity_poly.pdbx_strand_id
1 'polypeptide(L)'
;MANTVYSILFLLLITVPLLTMRMLSEERRQKTDQLILTSPVSVGKVVLGKYLAAATIFTISTLVIAVYPLILSRFGTVSFGESYTALLAYYLYGLSCIAIGLFISSVTESQVIAAVLSFGALFLGYMMNSITGLISSTGNLLTRILNVYDMTSRLENMMQGTLELKSVLYFITFTVVFLFLTVQSVQKRRYQVSVKSLQMGAYSTGMIAIVLVAAVFLNLAAGELPARFTSIDMTAEKLYSLTDTSEEFARNLSEDVTIYILQSEEKQDTTLKQTLDRYTDLSGHIRVEYKDPVVNPNFYKDYTDGNISMNSLIVVSDKRFKVINYSDIYETQVDYNTYSSTVTGYDGEGQITSALAYVTSDDMPVLYTLEGQDELTLSTAFQNGLTKQNAALQSINLLTQENVPEDAQGVLIMAPVSDISSDDADKLIAYLDKGGKILMTTSYVDDFAASMPNLQKVLDYFGLSVVNGLVLEGDSSMCYQQPTYLLPEVAYDSLTNGVAGKKYIFMPYAQGITSQETEGVSITPLLTTSASSYSKTDINQAQTVNMEDGDAAGPFDVGVHAEKTLEEGTAQLTLFTSENLFTDNANTMVADANLTLFTNVVASMSDSEVSVSVPVKSYEASVITVNDGTAFTIGSVLMLFLPLGLIIAGIFVWAGRRKR
;
A
#
# COMPACT_ATOMS: atom_id res chain seq x y z
N MET A 1 -9.65 10.07 -1.93
CA MET A 1 -11.01 9.82 -2.48
C MET A 1 -11.86 8.97 -1.52
N ALA A 2 -11.36 7.85 -1.02
CA ALA A 2 -12.09 6.98 -0.08
C ALA A 2 -12.66 7.70 1.14
N ASN A 3 -11.87 8.48 1.86
CA ASN A 3 -12.31 9.25 3.02
C ASN A 3 -13.43 10.25 2.71
N THR A 4 -13.38 10.89 1.52
CA THR A 4 -14.44 11.80 1.06
C THR A 4 -15.73 11.05 0.79
N VAL A 5 -15.66 9.90 0.12
CA VAL A 5 -16.82 9.04 -0.18
C VAL A 5 -17.41 8.49 1.12
N TYR A 6 -16.58 8.07 2.07
CA TYR A 6 -17.02 7.62 3.39
C TYR A 6 -17.80 8.71 4.15
N SER A 7 -17.30 9.95 4.13
CA SER A 7 -17.98 11.09 4.76
C SER A 7 -19.36 11.39 4.14
N ILE A 8 -19.53 11.10 2.84
CA ILE A 8 -20.80 11.33 2.13
C ILE A 8 -21.84 10.23 2.46
N LEU A 9 -21.44 9.04 2.96
CA LEU A 9 -22.39 7.98 3.35
C LEU A 9 -23.47 8.47 4.30
N PHE A 10 -23.10 9.33 5.25
CA PHE A 10 -24.04 9.90 6.21
C PHE A 10 -25.17 10.70 5.52
N LEU A 11 -24.90 11.36 4.40
CA LEU A 11 -25.92 12.10 3.66
C LEU A 11 -27.00 11.19 3.06
N LEU A 12 -26.66 9.91 2.76
CA LEU A 12 -27.63 8.94 2.26
C LEU A 12 -28.71 8.61 3.30
N LEU A 13 -28.38 8.69 4.60
CA LEU A 13 -29.35 8.47 5.67
C LEU A 13 -30.51 9.47 5.64
N ILE A 14 -30.30 10.65 5.07
CA ILE A 14 -31.30 11.71 4.92
C ILE A 14 -31.89 11.72 3.51
N THR A 15 -31.06 11.65 2.49
CA THR A 15 -31.50 11.81 1.09
C THR A 15 -32.32 10.62 0.59
N VAL A 16 -31.96 9.38 0.98
CA VAL A 16 -32.70 8.18 0.57
C VAL A 16 -34.10 8.12 1.16
N PRO A 17 -34.32 8.35 2.47
CA PRO A 17 -35.68 8.49 3.02
C PRO A 17 -36.54 9.52 2.30
N LEU A 18 -36.00 10.70 2.01
CA LEU A 18 -36.71 11.74 1.26
C LEU A 18 -37.06 11.32 -0.17
N LEU A 19 -36.20 10.57 -0.84
CA LEU A 19 -36.44 10.04 -2.18
C LEU A 19 -37.52 8.96 -2.18
N THR A 20 -37.51 8.06 -1.19
CA THR A 20 -38.35 6.84 -1.18
C THR A 20 -39.66 6.99 -0.45
N MET A 21 -39.80 7.97 0.45
CA MET A 21 -40.99 8.13 1.33
C MET A 21 -42.31 8.21 0.58
N ARG A 22 -42.34 8.75 -0.65
CA ARG A 22 -43.56 8.94 -1.45
C ARG A 22 -43.90 7.81 -2.39
N MET A 23 -42.92 6.93 -2.67
CA MET A 23 -43.00 6.01 -3.81
C MET A 23 -44.16 5.00 -3.74
N LEU A 24 -44.51 4.52 -2.55
CA LEU A 24 -45.63 3.59 -2.33
C LEU A 24 -46.61 4.09 -1.28
N SER A 25 -46.18 4.85 -0.28
CA SER A 25 -47.05 5.36 0.79
C SER A 25 -48.08 6.37 0.28
N GLU A 26 -47.70 7.23 -0.69
CA GLU A 26 -48.63 8.20 -1.28
C GLU A 26 -49.74 7.52 -2.09
N GLU A 27 -49.40 6.54 -2.92
CA GLU A 27 -50.37 5.76 -3.68
C GLU A 27 -51.33 5.02 -2.77
N ARG A 28 -50.81 4.49 -1.65
CA ARG A 28 -51.65 3.87 -0.61
C ARG A 28 -52.60 4.86 0.03
N ARG A 29 -52.13 6.03 0.41
CA ARG A 29 -52.93 7.09 1.01
C ARG A 29 -54.04 7.57 0.07
N GLN A 30 -53.71 7.70 -1.23
CA GLN A 30 -54.66 8.14 -2.25
C GLN A 30 -55.54 7.00 -2.80
N LYS A 31 -55.31 5.74 -2.34
CA LYS A 31 -56.01 4.52 -2.82
C LYS A 31 -55.81 4.26 -4.32
N THR A 32 -54.81 4.89 -4.96
CA THR A 32 -54.47 4.67 -6.37
C THR A 32 -53.73 3.34 -6.57
N ASP A 33 -53.20 2.73 -5.51
CA ASP A 33 -52.64 1.37 -5.49
C ASP A 33 -53.68 0.32 -5.94
N GLN A 34 -55.00 0.55 -5.75
CA GLN A 34 -56.07 -0.35 -6.22
C GLN A 34 -56.07 -0.49 -7.75
N LEU A 35 -55.78 0.58 -8.48
CA LEU A 35 -55.63 0.54 -9.95
C LEU A 35 -54.48 -0.32 -10.38
N ILE A 36 -53.36 -0.25 -9.65
CA ILE A 36 -52.16 -1.07 -9.92
C ILE A 36 -52.45 -2.53 -9.59
N LEU A 37 -53.12 -2.81 -8.51
CA LEU A 37 -53.44 -4.17 -8.06
C LEU A 37 -54.46 -4.87 -8.97
N THR A 38 -55.31 -4.13 -9.67
CA THR A 38 -56.30 -4.65 -10.63
C THR A 38 -55.78 -4.72 -12.07
N SER A 39 -54.64 -4.08 -12.33
CA SER A 39 -54.04 -4.11 -13.67
C SER A 39 -53.48 -5.50 -14.02
N PRO A 40 -53.33 -5.86 -15.32
CA PRO A 40 -52.73 -7.13 -15.75
C PRO A 40 -51.21 -7.22 -15.52
N VAL A 41 -50.58 -6.20 -14.91
CA VAL A 41 -49.17 -6.16 -14.60
C VAL A 41 -48.87 -6.86 -13.28
N SER A 42 -47.82 -7.68 -13.24
CA SER A 42 -47.40 -8.32 -12.00
C SER A 42 -46.85 -7.29 -10.98
N VAL A 43 -47.16 -7.47 -9.71
CA VAL A 43 -46.69 -6.59 -8.61
C VAL A 43 -45.15 -6.47 -8.61
N GLY A 44 -44.43 -7.57 -8.90
CA GLY A 44 -42.99 -7.55 -9.00
C GLY A 44 -42.47 -6.57 -10.06
N LYS A 45 -43.11 -6.48 -11.24
CA LYS A 45 -42.73 -5.52 -12.29
C LYS A 45 -42.98 -4.07 -11.85
N VAL A 46 -44.04 -3.81 -11.11
CA VAL A 46 -44.33 -2.46 -10.58
C VAL A 46 -43.29 -2.06 -9.54
N VAL A 47 -43.01 -2.93 -8.57
CA VAL A 47 -41.98 -2.67 -7.53
C VAL A 47 -40.62 -2.45 -8.17
N LEU A 48 -40.23 -3.32 -9.12
CA LEU A 48 -38.96 -3.18 -9.83
C LEU A 48 -38.88 -1.88 -10.63
N GLY A 49 -39.95 -1.49 -11.32
CA GLY A 49 -40.01 -0.22 -12.07
C GLY A 49 -39.81 1.00 -11.17
N LYS A 50 -40.48 1.01 -9.99
CA LYS A 50 -40.27 2.08 -9.00
C LYS A 50 -38.87 2.10 -8.42
N TYR A 51 -38.34 0.94 -8.06
CA TYR A 51 -36.95 0.82 -7.61
C TYR A 51 -35.96 1.34 -8.65
N LEU A 52 -36.10 0.92 -9.90
CA LEU A 52 -35.22 1.37 -10.99
C LEU A 52 -35.34 2.88 -11.25
N ALA A 53 -36.51 3.48 -11.08
CA ALA A 53 -36.68 4.92 -11.20
C ALA A 53 -35.86 5.67 -10.12
N ALA A 54 -35.93 5.24 -8.85
CA ALA A 54 -35.12 5.82 -7.79
C ALA A 54 -33.61 5.53 -7.98
N ALA A 55 -33.29 4.31 -8.36
CA ALA A 55 -31.92 3.91 -8.68
C ALA A 55 -31.33 4.75 -9.82
N THR A 56 -32.12 5.08 -10.87
CA THR A 56 -31.65 5.95 -11.98
C THR A 56 -31.29 7.35 -11.48
N ILE A 57 -32.11 7.95 -10.61
CA ILE A 57 -31.81 9.27 -10.03
C ILE A 57 -30.51 9.20 -9.23
N PHE A 58 -30.34 8.16 -8.43
CA PHE A 58 -29.14 7.95 -7.63
C PHE A 58 -27.91 7.69 -8.52
N THR A 59 -28.07 6.92 -9.60
CA THR A 59 -27.00 6.65 -10.58
C THR A 59 -26.50 7.92 -11.24
N ILE A 60 -27.41 8.83 -11.66
CA ILE A 60 -27.04 10.11 -12.23
C ILE A 60 -26.18 10.93 -11.26
N SER A 61 -26.59 10.98 -9.99
CA SER A 61 -25.83 11.68 -8.93
C SER A 61 -24.45 11.03 -8.71
N THR A 62 -24.37 9.70 -8.71
CA THR A 62 -23.10 8.96 -8.55
C THR A 62 -22.19 9.16 -9.77
N LEU A 63 -22.71 9.23 -10.99
CA LEU A 63 -21.93 9.50 -12.19
C LEU A 63 -21.27 10.88 -12.15
N VAL A 64 -21.89 11.88 -11.54
CA VAL A 64 -21.25 13.19 -11.33
C VAL A 64 -20.03 13.02 -10.42
N ILE A 65 -20.15 12.25 -9.34
CA ILE A 65 -19.02 11.97 -8.45
C ILE A 65 -17.91 11.18 -9.19
N ALA A 66 -18.28 10.28 -10.10
CA ALA A 66 -17.34 9.48 -10.88
C ALA A 66 -16.43 10.30 -11.81
N VAL A 67 -16.78 11.54 -12.10
CA VAL A 67 -15.96 12.45 -12.91
C VAL A 67 -14.80 13.06 -12.10
N TYR A 68 -14.90 13.13 -10.75
CA TYR A 68 -13.89 13.79 -9.93
C TYR A 68 -12.48 13.15 -10.04
N PRO A 69 -12.30 11.81 -10.00
CA PRO A 69 -10.98 11.22 -10.19
C PRO A 69 -10.33 11.61 -11.54
N LEU A 70 -11.14 11.72 -12.61
CA LEU A 70 -10.66 12.13 -13.93
C LEU A 70 -10.21 13.60 -13.95
N ILE A 71 -10.89 14.47 -13.21
CA ILE A 71 -10.47 15.87 -13.08
C ILE A 71 -9.17 15.96 -12.28
N LEU A 72 -9.11 15.25 -11.15
CA LEU A 72 -7.95 15.27 -10.24
C LEU A 72 -6.69 14.70 -10.89
N SER A 73 -6.82 13.73 -11.81
CA SER A 73 -5.67 13.14 -12.52
C SER A 73 -4.91 14.13 -13.41
N ARG A 74 -5.46 15.32 -13.63
CA ARG A 74 -4.76 16.43 -14.32
C ARG A 74 -3.81 17.20 -13.42
N PHE A 75 -3.89 17.00 -12.11
CA PHE A 75 -3.15 17.78 -11.10
C PHE A 75 -2.23 16.91 -10.22
N GLY A 76 -2.14 15.63 -10.53
CA GLY A 76 -1.30 14.68 -9.82
C GLY A 76 -1.67 13.24 -10.12
N THR A 77 -0.94 12.31 -9.54
CA THR A 77 -1.20 10.86 -9.67
C THR A 77 -2.44 10.48 -8.85
N VAL A 78 -3.41 9.82 -9.47
CA VAL A 78 -4.64 9.35 -8.83
C VAL A 78 -4.78 7.86 -9.05
N SER A 79 -4.91 7.09 -7.97
CA SER A 79 -5.27 5.67 -8.04
C SER A 79 -6.73 5.53 -8.50
N PHE A 80 -6.91 5.24 -9.79
CA PHE A 80 -8.25 5.01 -10.36
C PHE A 80 -8.89 3.75 -9.79
N GLY A 81 -8.11 2.68 -9.61
CA GLY A 81 -8.59 1.42 -9.06
C GLY A 81 -9.25 1.61 -7.69
N GLU A 82 -8.52 2.20 -6.76
CA GLU A 82 -9.00 2.51 -5.41
C GLU A 82 -10.22 3.46 -5.43
N SER A 83 -10.13 4.55 -6.22
CA SER A 83 -11.19 5.54 -6.31
C SER A 83 -12.51 4.97 -6.84
N TYR A 84 -12.46 4.14 -7.89
CA TYR A 84 -13.65 3.54 -8.46
C TYR A 84 -14.17 2.36 -7.65
N THR A 85 -13.31 1.64 -6.93
CA THR A 85 -13.75 0.59 -5.97
C THR A 85 -14.52 1.21 -4.81
N ALA A 86 -14.03 2.30 -4.23
CA ALA A 86 -14.75 3.06 -3.20
C ALA A 86 -16.09 3.62 -3.73
N LEU A 87 -16.11 4.12 -4.96
CA LEU A 87 -17.34 4.62 -5.60
C LEU A 87 -18.34 3.49 -5.88
N LEU A 88 -17.89 2.32 -6.28
CA LEU A 88 -18.73 1.13 -6.45
C LEU A 88 -19.34 0.69 -5.11
N ALA A 89 -18.56 0.69 -4.03
CA ALA A 89 -19.03 0.40 -2.68
C ALA A 89 -20.15 1.38 -2.27
N TYR A 90 -19.94 2.68 -2.45
CA TYR A 90 -20.92 3.72 -2.22
C TYR A 90 -22.21 3.49 -3.03
N TYR A 91 -22.07 3.13 -4.30
CA TYR A 91 -23.19 2.86 -5.20
C TYR A 91 -24.01 1.65 -4.76
N LEU A 92 -23.36 0.53 -4.43
CA LEU A 92 -24.04 -0.67 -3.96
C LEU A 92 -24.74 -0.45 -2.62
N TYR A 93 -24.10 0.27 -1.70
CA TYR A 93 -24.70 0.68 -0.44
C TYR A 93 -25.96 1.54 -0.66
N GLY A 94 -25.88 2.55 -1.51
CA GLY A 94 -27.00 3.42 -1.83
C GLY A 94 -28.18 2.68 -2.48
N LEU A 95 -27.92 1.74 -3.38
CA LEU A 95 -28.94 0.86 -3.96
C LEU A 95 -29.65 0.02 -2.89
N SER A 96 -28.91 -0.51 -1.92
CA SER A 96 -29.46 -1.25 -0.78
C SER A 96 -30.30 -0.36 0.12
N CYS A 97 -29.85 0.86 0.40
CA CYS A 97 -30.61 1.85 1.15
C CYS A 97 -31.94 2.21 0.46
N ILE A 98 -31.95 2.36 -0.87
CA ILE A 98 -33.18 2.62 -1.65
C ILE A 98 -34.14 1.45 -1.54
N ALA A 99 -33.67 0.19 -1.55
CA ALA A 99 -34.50 -0.99 -1.39
C ALA A 99 -35.18 -1.03 0.00
N ILE A 100 -34.41 -0.70 1.07
CA ILE A 100 -34.98 -0.58 2.44
C ILE A 100 -36.03 0.52 2.50
N GLY A 101 -35.74 1.71 1.98
CA GLY A 101 -36.68 2.84 1.99
C GLY A 101 -37.95 2.53 1.20
N LEU A 102 -37.84 1.83 0.06
CA LEU A 102 -38.99 1.38 -0.72
C LEU A 102 -39.83 0.35 0.04
N PHE A 103 -39.20 -0.59 0.74
CA PHE A 103 -39.90 -1.54 1.61
C PHE A 103 -40.69 -0.83 2.70
N ILE A 104 -40.07 0.10 3.43
CA ILE A 104 -40.71 0.84 4.50
C ILE A 104 -41.86 1.70 3.95
N SER A 105 -41.69 2.36 2.81
CA SER A 105 -42.75 3.08 2.10
C SER A 105 -43.91 2.16 1.72
N SER A 106 -43.69 0.86 1.50
CA SER A 106 -44.76 -0.10 1.21
C SER A 106 -45.59 -0.48 2.41
N VAL A 107 -45.03 -0.41 3.61
CA VAL A 107 -45.71 -0.84 4.86
C VAL A 107 -46.58 0.27 5.45
N THR A 108 -46.24 1.54 5.23
CA THR A 108 -46.92 2.71 5.84
C THR A 108 -47.83 3.44 4.84
N GLU A 109 -48.82 4.21 5.38
CA GLU A 109 -49.67 5.11 4.58
C GLU A 109 -49.26 6.58 4.70
N SER A 110 -48.47 6.89 5.73
CA SER A 110 -47.99 8.24 5.99
C SER A 110 -46.57 8.42 5.44
N GLN A 111 -46.37 9.41 4.59
CA GLN A 111 -45.08 9.78 4.02
C GLN A 111 -44.05 10.16 5.12
N VAL A 112 -44.50 10.89 6.15
CA VAL A 112 -43.66 11.33 7.27
C VAL A 112 -43.21 10.12 8.09
N ILE A 113 -44.13 9.19 8.41
CA ILE A 113 -43.79 7.97 9.12
C ILE A 113 -42.83 7.11 8.28
N ALA A 114 -43.07 7.01 6.97
CA ALA A 114 -42.16 6.31 6.06
C ALA A 114 -40.73 6.91 6.09
N ALA A 115 -40.61 8.24 6.05
CA ALA A 115 -39.32 8.91 6.12
C ALA A 115 -38.60 8.66 7.45
N VAL A 116 -39.30 8.82 8.59
CA VAL A 116 -38.71 8.61 9.93
C VAL A 116 -38.29 7.17 10.16
N LEU A 117 -39.14 6.21 9.79
CA LEU A 117 -38.79 4.78 9.92
C LEU A 117 -37.67 4.37 8.98
N SER A 118 -37.60 4.92 7.75
CA SER A 118 -36.51 4.68 6.82
C SER A 118 -35.22 5.23 7.38
N PHE A 119 -35.22 6.47 7.88
CA PHE A 119 -34.05 7.05 8.54
C PHE A 119 -33.58 6.18 9.72
N GLY A 120 -34.51 5.79 10.62
CA GLY A 120 -34.19 4.94 11.76
C GLY A 120 -33.58 3.59 11.37
N ALA A 121 -34.16 2.94 10.35
CA ALA A 121 -33.61 1.66 9.85
C ALA A 121 -32.21 1.83 9.26
N LEU A 122 -32.02 2.82 8.39
CA LEU A 122 -30.70 3.10 7.78
C LEU A 122 -29.66 3.50 8.82
N PHE A 123 -30.05 4.32 9.81
CA PHE A 123 -29.17 4.73 10.90
C PHE A 123 -28.77 3.55 11.79
N LEU A 124 -29.68 2.61 12.06
CA LEU A 124 -29.35 1.37 12.77
C LEU A 124 -28.33 0.54 11.99
N GLY A 125 -28.49 0.38 10.67
CA GLY A 125 -27.53 -0.33 9.84
C GLY A 125 -26.17 0.36 9.77
N TYR A 126 -26.16 1.69 9.80
CA TYR A 126 -24.94 2.50 9.83
C TYR A 126 -24.19 2.39 11.17
N MET A 127 -24.90 2.33 12.29
CA MET A 127 -24.33 2.26 13.66
C MET A 127 -24.17 0.83 14.18
N MET A 128 -24.52 -0.19 13.40
CA MET A 128 -24.63 -1.57 13.90
C MET A 128 -23.32 -2.10 14.49
N ASN A 129 -22.18 -1.85 13.83
CA ASN A 129 -20.87 -2.24 14.33
C ASN A 129 -20.57 -1.63 15.72
N SER A 130 -20.85 -0.34 15.90
CA SER A 130 -20.68 0.34 17.18
C SER A 130 -21.60 -0.24 18.26
N ILE A 131 -22.85 -0.56 17.91
CA ILE A 131 -23.83 -1.15 18.83
C ILE A 131 -23.40 -2.55 19.27
N THR A 132 -22.97 -3.38 18.32
CA THR A 132 -22.53 -4.76 18.65
C THR A 132 -21.25 -4.76 19.47
N GLY A 133 -20.32 -3.83 19.22
CA GLY A 133 -19.13 -3.62 20.02
C GLY A 133 -19.42 -3.24 21.48
N LEU A 134 -20.49 -2.48 21.73
CA LEU A 134 -20.96 -2.14 23.09
C LEU A 134 -21.59 -3.34 23.81
N ILE A 135 -22.23 -4.27 23.07
CA ILE A 135 -22.89 -5.46 23.66
C ILE A 135 -21.84 -6.50 24.05
N SER A 136 -20.85 -6.73 23.21
CA SER A 136 -19.79 -7.70 23.48
C SER A 136 -18.55 -7.37 22.64
N SER A 137 -17.42 -7.19 23.33
CA SER A 137 -16.11 -6.97 22.67
C SER A 137 -15.49 -8.27 22.12
N THR A 138 -15.97 -9.43 22.57
CA THR A 138 -15.46 -10.76 22.16
C THR A 138 -16.43 -11.50 21.23
N GLY A 139 -17.58 -10.90 20.92
CA GLY A 139 -18.61 -11.53 20.11
C GLY A 139 -19.45 -12.57 20.88
N ASN A 140 -20.72 -12.66 20.55
CA ASN A 140 -21.64 -13.70 21.05
C ASN A 140 -22.71 -14.00 19.98
N LEU A 141 -23.57 -14.98 20.22
CA LEU A 141 -24.63 -15.36 19.26
C LEU A 141 -25.51 -14.16 18.87
N LEU A 142 -25.83 -13.27 19.83
CA LEU A 142 -26.66 -12.09 19.59
C LEU A 142 -25.94 -11.10 18.66
N THR A 143 -24.66 -10.80 18.92
CA THR A 143 -23.89 -9.90 18.07
C THR A 143 -23.68 -10.47 16.67
N ARG A 144 -23.49 -11.78 16.50
CA ARG A 144 -23.44 -12.43 15.18
C ARG A 144 -24.73 -12.26 14.39
N ILE A 145 -25.90 -12.38 15.05
CA ILE A 145 -27.20 -12.15 14.39
C ILE A 145 -27.37 -10.67 14.02
N LEU A 146 -27.01 -9.74 14.91
CA LEU A 146 -27.12 -8.31 14.65
C LEU A 146 -26.16 -7.86 13.54
N ASN A 147 -24.96 -8.43 13.46
CA ASN A 147 -23.96 -8.12 12.43
C ASN A 147 -24.40 -8.55 11.01
N VAL A 148 -25.47 -9.34 10.87
CA VAL A 148 -26.08 -9.57 9.55
C VAL A 148 -26.62 -8.26 8.95
N TYR A 149 -27.01 -7.30 9.79
CA TYR A 149 -27.50 -5.98 9.39
C TYR A 149 -26.39 -4.90 9.40
N ASP A 150 -25.16 -5.24 9.69
CA ASP A 150 -24.03 -4.33 9.62
C ASP A 150 -23.65 -4.05 8.15
N MET A 151 -24.08 -2.89 7.67
CA MET A 151 -23.86 -2.47 6.29
C MET A 151 -22.52 -1.74 6.13
N THR A 152 -21.96 -1.15 7.20
CA THR A 152 -20.75 -0.33 7.13
C THR A 152 -19.48 -1.13 7.14
N SER A 153 -19.35 -2.14 8.00
CA SER A 153 -18.16 -3.00 8.02
C SER A 153 -17.96 -3.77 6.70
N ARG A 154 -19.04 -4.00 5.93
CA ARG A 154 -18.95 -4.60 4.60
C ARG A 154 -18.39 -3.65 3.53
N LEU A 155 -18.41 -2.34 3.80
CA LEU A 155 -17.84 -1.34 2.90
C LEU A 155 -16.35 -1.10 3.13
N GLU A 156 -15.86 -1.33 4.34
CA GLU A 156 -14.54 -0.87 4.81
C GLU A 156 -13.41 -1.32 3.86
N ASN A 157 -13.33 -2.61 3.56
CA ASN A 157 -12.32 -3.14 2.65
C ASN A 157 -12.45 -2.58 1.22
N MET A 158 -13.68 -2.42 0.72
CA MET A 158 -13.91 -1.83 -0.60
C MET A 158 -13.56 -0.34 -0.64
N MET A 159 -13.78 0.39 0.45
CA MET A 159 -13.36 1.80 0.59
C MET A 159 -11.84 1.94 0.63
N GLN A 160 -11.12 0.92 1.14
CA GLN A 160 -9.66 0.86 1.15
C GLN A 160 -9.05 0.34 -0.16
N GLY A 161 -9.87 0.10 -1.19
CA GLY A 161 -9.41 -0.30 -2.52
C GLY A 161 -9.41 -1.80 -2.80
N THR A 162 -9.91 -2.64 -1.88
CA THR A 162 -10.02 -4.09 -2.13
C THR A 162 -11.41 -4.45 -2.65
N LEU A 163 -11.52 -4.85 -3.91
CA LEU A 163 -12.78 -5.31 -4.48
C LEU A 163 -13.08 -6.74 -4.01
N GLU A 164 -14.02 -6.89 -3.07
CA GLU A 164 -14.40 -8.19 -2.51
C GLU A 164 -15.72 -8.70 -3.05
N LEU A 165 -15.71 -9.90 -3.62
CA LEU A 165 -16.91 -10.58 -4.10
C LEU A 165 -17.96 -10.79 -3.00
N LYS A 166 -17.51 -11.12 -1.77
CA LYS A 166 -18.40 -11.32 -0.61
C LYS A 166 -19.20 -10.05 -0.27
N SER A 167 -18.55 -8.88 -0.32
CA SER A 167 -19.17 -7.58 -0.06
C SER A 167 -20.15 -7.19 -1.17
N VAL A 168 -19.78 -7.37 -2.43
CA VAL A 168 -20.66 -7.15 -3.59
C VAL A 168 -21.89 -8.04 -3.52
N LEU A 169 -21.69 -9.33 -3.24
CA LEU A 169 -22.77 -10.31 -3.13
C LEU A 169 -23.71 -10.00 -1.96
N TYR A 170 -23.15 -9.54 -0.83
CA TYR A 170 -23.96 -9.09 0.32
C TYR A 170 -24.94 -7.97 -0.09
N PHE A 171 -24.47 -6.89 -0.73
CA PHE A 171 -25.33 -5.78 -1.13
C PHE A 171 -26.37 -6.18 -2.19
N ILE A 172 -26.00 -7.05 -3.14
CA ILE A 172 -26.93 -7.56 -4.14
C ILE A 172 -28.02 -8.42 -3.47
N THR A 173 -27.64 -9.39 -2.64
CA THR A 173 -28.60 -10.26 -1.94
C THR A 173 -29.48 -9.47 -1.00
N PHE A 174 -28.92 -8.50 -0.30
CA PHE A 174 -29.63 -7.61 0.60
C PHE A 174 -30.70 -6.79 -0.16
N THR A 175 -30.32 -6.19 -1.28
CA THR A 175 -31.24 -5.47 -2.16
C THR A 175 -32.37 -6.36 -2.65
N VAL A 176 -32.05 -7.57 -3.13
CA VAL A 176 -33.05 -8.53 -3.63
C VAL A 176 -34.01 -8.95 -2.52
N VAL A 177 -33.53 -9.21 -1.31
CA VAL A 177 -34.36 -9.55 -0.15
C VAL A 177 -35.36 -8.44 0.14
N PHE A 178 -34.93 -7.17 0.23
CA PHE A 178 -35.84 -6.06 0.53
C PHE A 178 -36.82 -5.79 -0.61
N LEU A 179 -36.43 -5.93 -1.86
CA LEU A 179 -37.37 -5.88 -2.99
C LEU A 179 -38.40 -7.00 -2.93
N PHE A 180 -37.99 -8.23 -2.60
CA PHE A 180 -38.87 -9.33 -2.41
C PHE A 180 -39.87 -9.08 -1.27
N LEU A 181 -39.38 -8.59 -0.12
CA LEU A 181 -40.24 -8.18 1.01
C LEU A 181 -41.24 -7.09 0.61
N THR A 182 -40.84 -6.13 -0.21
CA THR A 182 -41.71 -5.11 -0.79
C THR A 182 -42.82 -5.72 -1.61
N VAL A 183 -42.47 -6.67 -2.50
CA VAL A 183 -43.46 -7.40 -3.32
C VAL A 183 -44.46 -8.14 -2.42
N GLN A 184 -43.97 -8.85 -1.40
CA GLN A 184 -44.85 -9.56 -0.45
C GLN A 184 -45.75 -8.61 0.34
N SER A 185 -45.21 -7.46 0.78
CA SER A 185 -46.01 -6.43 1.48
C SER A 185 -47.15 -5.89 0.62
N VAL A 186 -46.90 -5.63 -0.66
CA VAL A 186 -47.92 -5.14 -1.60
C VAL A 186 -48.90 -6.24 -1.98
N GLN A 187 -48.44 -7.49 -2.22
CA GLN A 187 -49.30 -8.62 -2.55
C GLN A 187 -50.26 -9.00 -1.42
N LYS A 188 -49.84 -8.88 -0.14
CA LYS A 188 -50.68 -9.19 1.02
C LYS A 188 -51.99 -8.41 1.03
N ARG A 189 -52.07 -7.28 0.38
CA ARG A 189 -53.28 -6.46 0.27
C ARG A 189 -54.32 -6.97 -0.72
N ARG A 190 -53.93 -7.88 -1.62
CA ARG A 190 -54.86 -8.54 -2.55
C ARG A 190 -55.74 -9.60 -1.88
N TYR A 191 -55.39 -10.02 -0.66
CA TYR A 191 -56.05 -11.14 -0.03
C TYR A 191 -57.26 -10.66 0.82
N GLN A 192 -58.42 -11.21 0.52
CA GLN A 192 -59.60 -11.04 1.39
C GLN A 192 -59.45 -11.92 2.65
N VAL A 193 -60.03 -11.51 3.77
CA VAL A 193 -60.02 -12.29 5.00
C VAL A 193 -60.93 -13.51 4.84
N SER A 194 -60.34 -14.68 4.56
CA SER A 194 -61.03 -15.97 4.42
C SER A 194 -60.12 -17.12 4.87
N VAL A 195 -60.65 -18.32 5.04
CA VAL A 195 -59.85 -19.52 5.38
C VAL A 195 -58.78 -19.81 4.33
N LYS A 196 -59.02 -19.52 3.03
CA LYS A 196 -58.00 -19.59 1.96
C LYS A 196 -56.92 -18.52 2.12
N SER A 197 -57.22 -17.40 2.75
CA SER A 197 -56.28 -16.32 3.06
C SER A 197 -55.23 -16.75 4.12
N LEU A 198 -55.61 -17.60 5.08
CA LEU A 198 -54.69 -18.17 6.07
C LEU A 198 -53.66 -19.07 5.41
N GLN A 199 -54.05 -19.92 4.42
CA GLN A 199 -53.12 -20.76 3.65
C GLN A 199 -52.17 -19.92 2.80
N MET A 200 -52.66 -18.86 2.16
CA MET A 200 -51.83 -17.93 1.39
C MET A 200 -50.87 -17.11 2.26
N GLY A 201 -51.32 -16.74 3.49
CA GLY A 201 -50.48 -16.10 4.48
C GLY A 201 -49.36 -17.00 4.97
N ALA A 202 -49.65 -18.27 5.24
CA ALA A 202 -48.65 -19.28 5.59
C ALA A 202 -47.65 -19.52 4.46
N TYR A 203 -48.14 -19.60 3.20
CA TYR A 203 -47.28 -19.71 2.02
C TYR A 203 -46.33 -18.49 1.86
N SER A 204 -46.86 -17.27 2.00
CA SER A 204 -46.05 -16.05 1.94
C SER A 204 -44.99 -16.00 3.03
N THR A 205 -45.36 -16.37 4.28
CA THR A 205 -44.40 -16.45 5.40
C THR A 205 -43.33 -17.52 5.16
N GLY A 206 -43.72 -18.69 4.65
CA GLY A 206 -42.80 -19.75 4.28
C GLY A 206 -41.80 -19.32 3.19
N MET A 207 -42.30 -18.62 2.15
CA MET A 207 -41.45 -18.08 1.08
C MET A 207 -40.49 -17.01 1.61
N ILE A 208 -40.91 -16.16 2.52
CA ILE A 208 -40.00 -15.19 3.17
C ILE A 208 -38.91 -15.91 3.94
N ALA A 209 -39.26 -16.92 4.74
CA ALA A 209 -38.26 -17.72 5.47
C ALA A 209 -37.26 -18.41 4.54
N ILE A 210 -37.74 -19.02 3.44
CA ILE A 210 -36.86 -19.66 2.43
C ILE A 210 -35.91 -18.65 1.80
N VAL A 211 -36.38 -17.47 1.38
CA VAL A 211 -35.55 -16.43 0.76
C VAL A 211 -34.50 -15.89 1.74
N LEU A 212 -34.87 -15.69 3.02
CA LEU A 212 -33.92 -15.27 4.04
C LEU A 212 -32.86 -16.33 4.30
N VAL A 213 -33.25 -17.60 4.43
CA VAL A 213 -32.32 -18.71 4.62
C VAL A 213 -31.41 -18.85 3.41
N ALA A 214 -31.93 -18.77 2.19
CA ALA A 214 -31.14 -18.83 0.96
C ALA A 214 -30.13 -17.67 0.87
N ALA A 215 -30.54 -16.45 1.24
CA ALA A 215 -29.64 -15.28 1.28
C ALA A 215 -28.50 -15.48 2.29
N VAL A 216 -28.80 -16.01 3.48
CA VAL A 216 -27.77 -16.31 4.50
C VAL A 216 -26.82 -17.39 3.99
N PHE A 217 -27.35 -18.49 3.45
CA PHE A 217 -26.52 -19.58 2.90
C PHE A 217 -25.61 -19.10 1.77
N LEU A 218 -26.12 -18.28 0.86
CA LEU A 218 -25.34 -17.74 -0.26
C LEU A 218 -24.16 -16.88 0.24
N ASN A 219 -24.39 -16.04 1.24
CA ASN A 219 -23.36 -15.19 1.81
C ASN A 219 -22.35 -15.99 2.64
N LEU A 220 -22.77 -17.01 3.38
CA LEU A 220 -21.86 -17.92 4.09
C LEU A 220 -20.99 -18.69 3.10
N ALA A 221 -21.58 -19.28 2.05
CA ALA A 221 -20.82 -20.00 1.03
C ALA A 221 -19.78 -19.11 0.31
N ALA A 222 -20.12 -17.83 0.07
CA ALA A 222 -19.16 -16.88 -0.50
C ALA A 222 -18.04 -16.53 0.49
N GLY A 223 -18.31 -16.57 1.78
CA GLY A 223 -17.31 -16.33 2.84
C GLY A 223 -16.25 -17.42 2.96
N GLU A 224 -16.61 -18.68 2.62
CA GLU A 224 -15.70 -19.83 2.69
C GLU A 224 -14.80 -20.00 1.45
N LEU A 225 -15.00 -19.18 0.42
CA LEU A 225 -14.14 -19.21 -0.77
C LEU A 225 -12.79 -18.54 -0.47
N PRO A 226 -11.65 -19.13 -0.94
CA PRO A 226 -10.34 -18.55 -0.76
C PRO A 226 -10.23 -17.11 -1.26
N ALA A 227 -9.52 -16.27 -0.52
CA ALA A 227 -9.37 -14.85 -0.81
C ALA A 227 -8.80 -14.58 -2.22
N ARG A 228 -7.91 -15.45 -2.72
CA ARG A 228 -7.33 -15.37 -4.08
C ARG A 228 -8.37 -15.35 -5.22
N PHE A 229 -9.57 -15.93 -5.01
CA PHE A 229 -10.65 -15.95 -6.01
C PHE A 229 -11.73 -14.90 -5.75
N THR A 230 -11.77 -14.35 -4.55
CA THR A 230 -12.87 -13.50 -4.08
C THR A 230 -12.48 -12.07 -3.80
N SER A 231 -11.19 -11.74 -3.81
CA SER A 231 -10.71 -10.37 -3.59
C SER A 231 -9.70 -9.97 -4.66
N ILE A 232 -9.88 -8.74 -5.19
CA ILE A 232 -8.97 -8.11 -6.15
C ILE A 232 -8.45 -6.85 -5.48
N ASP A 233 -7.13 -6.76 -5.36
CA ASP A 233 -6.46 -5.59 -4.85
C ASP A 233 -6.36 -4.52 -5.95
N MET A 234 -7.03 -3.40 -5.75
CA MET A 234 -7.09 -2.25 -6.64
C MET A 234 -6.32 -1.05 -6.07
N THR A 235 -5.60 -1.24 -4.95
CA THR A 235 -4.75 -0.19 -4.37
C THR A 235 -3.58 0.16 -5.27
N ALA A 236 -3.07 1.39 -5.18
CA ALA A 236 -1.94 1.85 -5.99
C ALA A 236 -0.69 1.00 -5.77
N GLU A 237 -0.39 0.72 -4.51
CA GLU A 237 0.81 -0.01 -4.07
C GLU A 237 0.55 -1.52 -3.88
N LYS A 238 -0.61 -2.03 -4.30
CA LYS A 238 -1.02 -3.43 -4.13
C LYS A 238 -0.83 -3.92 -2.67
N LEU A 239 -1.37 -3.15 -1.73
CA LEU A 239 -1.18 -3.36 -0.29
C LEU A 239 -1.55 -4.77 0.19
N TYR A 240 -2.53 -5.38 -0.45
CA TYR A 240 -3.09 -6.69 -0.08
C TYR A 240 -2.73 -7.82 -1.05
N SER A 241 -1.85 -7.57 -2.03
CA SER A 241 -1.30 -8.58 -2.94
C SER A 241 0.16 -8.83 -2.60
N LEU A 242 0.66 -10.03 -2.81
CA LEU A 242 2.08 -10.31 -2.70
C LEU A 242 2.80 -9.91 -3.99
N THR A 243 4.08 -9.59 -3.88
CA THR A 243 4.98 -9.39 -5.02
C THR A 243 5.29 -10.73 -5.69
N ASP A 244 5.69 -10.69 -6.97
CA ASP A 244 6.06 -11.90 -7.70
C ASP A 244 7.19 -12.67 -6.96
N THR A 245 8.14 -11.94 -6.36
CA THR A 245 9.23 -12.51 -5.56
C THR A 245 8.71 -13.30 -4.35
N SER A 246 7.79 -12.73 -3.58
CA SER A 246 7.21 -13.41 -2.41
C SER A 246 6.32 -14.58 -2.80
N GLU A 247 5.57 -14.45 -3.94
CA GLU A 247 4.76 -15.55 -4.45
C GLU A 247 5.62 -16.73 -4.92
N GLU A 248 6.69 -16.45 -5.67
CA GLU A 248 7.61 -17.48 -6.17
C GLU A 248 8.30 -18.18 -5.01
N PHE A 249 8.80 -17.42 -4.03
CA PHE A 249 9.40 -17.97 -2.83
C PHE A 249 8.43 -18.90 -2.07
N ALA A 250 7.22 -18.43 -1.78
CA ALA A 250 6.23 -19.22 -1.04
C ALA A 250 5.80 -20.49 -1.78
N ARG A 251 5.68 -20.45 -3.13
CA ARG A 251 5.35 -21.62 -3.96
C ARG A 251 6.45 -22.67 -3.98
N ASN A 252 7.71 -22.23 -3.94
CA ASN A 252 8.89 -23.11 -4.00
C ASN A 252 9.30 -23.63 -2.62
N LEU A 253 8.64 -23.16 -1.55
CA LEU A 253 8.93 -23.60 -0.18
C LEU A 253 8.68 -25.10 -0.02
N SER A 254 9.72 -25.83 0.39
CA SER A 254 9.70 -27.29 0.57
C SER A 254 9.66 -27.72 2.04
N GLU A 255 9.92 -26.81 2.98
CA GLU A 255 9.99 -27.05 4.41
C GLU A 255 8.74 -26.55 5.12
N ASP A 256 8.33 -27.29 6.16
CA ASP A 256 7.18 -26.92 6.98
C ASP A 256 7.56 -25.75 7.92
N VAL A 257 6.79 -24.67 7.86
CA VAL A 257 6.96 -23.47 8.68
C VAL A 257 5.66 -23.14 9.39
N THR A 258 5.75 -22.87 10.70
CA THR A 258 4.62 -22.39 11.50
C THR A 258 4.83 -20.92 11.87
N ILE A 259 3.84 -20.09 11.57
CA ILE A 259 3.81 -18.68 11.96
C ILE A 259 2.84 -18.52 13.12
N TYR A 260 3.37 -18.24 14.29
CA TYR A 260 2.56 -17.94 15.48
C TYR A 260 2.26 -16.45 15.53
N ILE A 261 0.98 -16.10 15.67
CA ILE A 261 0.52 -14.72 15.85
C ILE A 261 0.21 -14.51 17.32
N LEU A 262 0.85 -13.54 17.94
CA LEU A 262 0.65 -13.22 19.35
C LEU A 262 -0.59 -12.35 19.57
N GLN A 263 -1.75 -12.90 19.25
CA GLN A 263 -3.06 -12.26 19.40
C GLN A 263 -4.17 -13.31 19.36
N SER A 264 -5.36 -12.95 19.81
CA SER A 264 -6.57 -13.73 19.53
C SER A 264 -7.02 -13.53 18.08
N GLU A 265 -7.56 -14.55 17.44
CA GLU A 265 -8.00 -14.50 16.03
C GLU A 265 -9.01 -13.37 15.74
N GLU A 266 -9.89 -13.05 16.73
CA GLU A 266 -10.92 -12.01 16.59
C GLU A 266 -10.36 -10.58 16.65
N LYS A 267 -9.16 -10.37 17.20
CA LYS A 267 -8.53 -9.06 17.41
C LYS A 267 -7.28 -8.84 16.55
N GLN A 268 -6.99 -9.77 15.66
CA GLN A 268 -5.85 -9.65 14.76
C GLN A 268 -5.98 -8.43 13.85
N ASP A 269 -4.84 -7.83 13.54
CA ASP A 269 -4.73 -6.80 12.50
C ASP A 269 -5.25 -7.31 11.15
N THR A 270 -6.15 -6.56 10.52
CA THR A 270 -6.86 -7.00 9.31
C THR A 270 -5.92 -7.08 8.10
N THR A 271 -4.99 -6.14 7.97
CA THR A 271 -4.03 -6.11 6.86
C THR A 271 -3.05 -7.27 6.97
N LEU A 272 -2.50 -7.47 8.16
CA LEU A 272 -1.61 -8.58 8.45
C LEU A 272 -2.30 -9.94 8.22
N LYS A 273 -3.57 -10.08 8.64
CA LYS A 273 -4.36 -11.28 8.38
C LYS A 273 -4.47 -11.57 6.89
N GLN A 274 -4.81 -10.57 6.08
CA GLN A 274 -4.95 -10.74 4.63
C GLN A 274 -3.63 -11.15 3.98
N THR A 275 -2.51 -10.59 4.44
CA THR A 275 -1.17 -10.98 3.97
C THR A 275 -0.89 -12.44 4.30
N LEU A 276 -1.10 -12.87 5.55
CA LEU A 276 -0.88 -14.25 5.98
C LEU A 276 -1.80 -15.26 5.27
N ASP A 277 -3.07 -14.90 5.06
CA ASP A 277 -4.02 -15.72 4.29
C ASP A 277 -3.50 -15.97 2.85
N ARG A 278 -2.81 -14.98 2.24
CA ARG A 278 -2.19 -15.16 0.90
C ARG A 278 -1.06 -16.18 0.93
N TYR A 279 -0.16 -16.11 1.93
CA TYR A 279 0.92 -17.09 2.06
C TYR A 279 0.39 -18.51 2.27
N THR A 280 -0.61 -18.71 3.13
CA THR A 280 -1.23 -20.02 3.35
C THR A 280 -1.99 -20.55 2.14
N ASP A 281 -2.56 -19.65 1.31
CA ASP A 281 -3.20 -20.02 0.04
C ASP A 281 -2.19 -20.47 -1.03
N LEU A 282 -0.93 -19.99 -0.96
CA LEU A 282 0.11 -20.30 -1.95
C LEU A 282 0.88 -21.58 -1.60
N SER A 283 1.11 -21.86 -0.34
CA SER A 283 1.92 -23.00 0.11
C SER A 283 1.23 -23.80 1.22
N GLY A 284 1.11 -25.10 1.01
CA GLY A 284 0.64 -26.04 2.04
C GLY A 284 1.65 -26.28 3.19
N HIS A 285 2.89 -25.82 3.03
CA HIS A 285 3.95 -25.89 4.04
C HIS A 285 3.88 -24.75 5.05
N ILE A 286 3.09 -23.70 4.80
CA ILE A 286 2.95 -22.57 5.72
C ILE A 286 1.67 -22.74 6.54
N ARG A 287 1.82 -22.78 7.88
CA ARG A 287 0.71 -22.85 8.85
C ARG A 287 0.69 -21.62 9.71
N VAL A 288 -0.49 -21.11 10.00
CA VAL A 288 -0.69 -19.96 10.89
C VAL A 288 -1.45 -20.40 12.13
N GLU A 289 -0.92 -20.10 13.31
CA GLU A 289 -1.52 -20.40 14.61
C GLU A 289 -1.60 -19.16 15.49
N TYR A 290 -2.71 -19.03 16.21
CA TYR A 290 -2.94 -17.91 17.13
C TYR A 290 -2.53 -18.30 18.55
N LYS A 291 -1.70 -17.48 19.19
CA LYS A 291 -1.26 -17.64 20.57
C LYS A 291 -1.51 -16.35 21.34
N ASP A 292 -2.72 -16.22 21.91
CA ASP A 292 -3.06 -15.05 22.73
C ASP A 292 -2.15 -15.00 23.97
N PRO A 293 -1.32 -13.95 24.15
CA PRO A 293 -0.41 -13.83 25.30
C PRO A 293 -1.15 -13.71 26.64
N VAL A 294 -2.41 -13.31 26.65
CA VAL A 294 -3.24 -13.26 27.86
C VAL A 294 -3.56 -14.69 28.35
N VAL A 295 -3.77 -15.60 27.40
CA VAL A 295 -4.07 -17.01 27.68
C VAL A 295 -2.80 -17.84 27.83
N ASN A 296 -1.76 -17.50 27.05
CA ASN A 296 -0.48 -18.22 26.99
C ASN A 296 0.71 -17.29 27.33
N PRO A 297 0.83 -16.77 28.56
CA PRO A 297 1.76 -15.69 28.91
C PRO A 297 3.25 -16.09 28.87
N ASN A 298 3.54 -17.37 28.81
CA ASN A 298 4.92 -17.89 28.78
C ASN A 298 5.34 -18.37 27.39
N PHE A 299 4.43 -18.49 26.42
CA PHE A 299 4.71 -19.07 25.11
C PHE A 299 5.86 -18.36 24.38
N TYR A 300 5.85 -17.01 24.36
CA TYR A 300 6.87 -16.26 23.63
C TYR A 300 8.24 -16.21 24.31
N LYS A 301 8.31 -16.58 25.60
CA LYS A 301 9.57 -16.58 26.35
C LYS A 301 10.55 -17.65 25.90
N ASP A 302 10.07 -18.67 25.18
CA ASP A 302 10.93 -19.68 24.58
C ASP A 302 11.66 -19.13 23.34
N TYR A 303 11.24 -17.96 22.82
CA TYR A 303 11.75 -17.35 21.60
C TYR A 303 12.40 -15.98 21.81
N THR A 304 12.08 -15.27 22.88
CA THR A 304 12.67 -13.96 23.20
C THR A 304 12.59 -13.62 24.67
N ASP A 305 13.66 -13.02 25.18
CA ASP A 305 13.72 -12.46 26.54
C ASP A 305 13.13 -11.05 26.63
N GLY A 306 12.85 -10.42 25.46
CA GLY A 306 12.33 -9.07 25.36
C GLY A 306 10.82 -8.97 25.55
N ASN A 307 10.33 -7.74 25.74
CA ASN A 307 8.90 -7.47 25.68
C ASN A 307 8.42 -7.57 24.23
N ILE A 308 7.37 -8.34 24.02
CA ILE A 308 6.77 -8.53 22.71
C ILE A 308 5.38 -7.90 22.68
N SER A 309 5.07 -7.18 21.62
CA SER A 309 3.77 -6.53 21.45
C SER A 309 2.72 -7.46 20.85
N MET A 310 1.44 -7.13 21.04
CA MET A 310 0.34 -7.83 20.37
C MET A 310 0.47 -7.70 18.85
N ASN A 311 0.01 -8.70 18.11
CA ASN A 311 0.16 -8.87 16.67
C ASN A 311 1.61 -9.10 16.17
N SER A 312 2.60 -9.24 17.06
CA SER A 312 3.92 -9.73 16.66
C SER A 312 3.85 -11.18 16.19
N LEU A 313 4.80 -11.57 15.33
CA LEU A 313 4.86 -12.89 14.74
C LEU A 313 6.10 -13.64 15.26
N ILE A 314 5.98 -14.96 15.40
CA ILE A 314 7.10 -15.86 15.61
C ILE A 314 7.04 -16.90 14.48
N VAL A 315 8.03 -16.86 13.59
CA VAL A 315 8.15 -17.78 12.45
C VAL A 315 9.11 -18.89 12.86
N VAL A 316 8.68 -20.14 12.75
CA VAL A 316 9.41 -21.32 13.28
C VAL A 316 9.47 -22.41 12.22
N SER A 317 10.67 -22.95 11.98
CA SER A 317 10.91 -24.19 11.24
C SER A 317 11.62 -25.21 12.16
N ASP A 318 11.94 -26.38 11.63
CA ASP A 318 12.76 -27.37 12.33
C ASP A 318 14.22 -26.90 12.53
N LYS A 319 14.71 -25.94 11.74
CA LYS A 319 16.10 -25.45 11.79
C LYS A 319 16.27 -24.32 12.79
N ARG A 320 15.38 -23.32 12.75
CA ARG A 320 15.50 -22.09 13.55
C ARG A 320 14.19 -21.31 13.64
N PHE A 321 14.20 -20.22 14.37
CA PHE A 321 13.06 -19.31 14.47
C PHE A 321 13.48 -17.85 14.26
N LYS A 322 12.53 -17.00 13.88
CA LYS A 322 12.69 -15.55 13.81
C LYS A 322 11.46 -14.85 14.40
N VAL A 323 11.72 -13.86 15.26
CA VAL A 323 10.68 -13.00 15.84
C VAL A 323 10.56 -11.75 14.97
N ILE A 324 9.33 -11.38 14.64
CA ILE A 324 8.99 -10.12 13.94
C ILE A 324 8.14 -9.31 14.91
N ASN A 325 8.66 -8.17 15.38
CA ASN A 325 7.87 -7.29 16.23
C ASN A 325 6.80 -6.58 15.41
N TYR A 326 5.65 -6.29 16.02
CA TYR A 326 4.58 -5.57 15.34
C TYR A 326 5.00 -4.17 14.89
N SER A 327 5.93 -3.53 15.62
CA SER A 327 6.55 -2.26 15.22
C SER A 327 7.31 -2.33 13.89
N ASP A 328 7.83 -3.50 13.53
CA ASP A 328 8.63 -3.70 12.32
C ASP A 328 7.77 -3.97 11.09
N ILE A 329 6.46 -4.25 11.32
CA ILE A 329 5.46 -4.49 10.28
C ILE A 329 4.95 -3.17 9.67
N TYR A 330 4.97 -2.09 10.46
CA TYR A 330 4.49 -0.79 10.03
C TYR A 330 5.57 0.28 10.17
N GLU A 331 5.83 1.00 9.10
CA GLU A 331 6.64 2.20 9.17
C GLU A 331 5.84 3.35 9.75
N THR A 332 6.44 4.10 10.66
CA THR A 332 5.80 5.22 11.32
C THR A 332 6.70 6.45 11.28
N GLN A 333 6.14 7.60 10.94
CA GLN A 333 6.80 8.88 11.02
C GLN A 333 6.27 9.68 12.20
N VAL A 334 7.18 10.23 13.00
CA VAL A 334 6.85 11.09 14.14
C VAL A 334 6.90 12.55 13.70
N ASP A 335 5.78 13.25 13.80
CA ASP A 335 5.75 14.70 13.67
C ASP A 335 6.18 15.34 15.00
N TYR A 336 7.39 15.87 15.05
CA TYR A 336 7.96 16.50 16.24
C TYR A 336 7.25 17.80 16.64
N ASN A 337 6.44 18.42 15.76
CA ASN A 337 5.67 19.62 16.09
C ASN A 337 4.39 19.30 16.86
N THR A 338 3.77 18.18 16.52
CA THR A 338 2.49 17.74 17.11
C THR A 338 2.66 16.55 18.06
N TYR A 339 3.85 15.96 18.14
CA TYR A 339 4.16 14.72 18.86
C TYR A 339 3.20 13.57 18.47
N SER A 340 2.69 13.57 17.24
CA SER A 340 1.85 12.51 16.70
C SER A 340 2.67 11.58 15.82
N SER A 341 2.42 10.27 15.94
CA SER A 341 2.98 9.25 15.04
C SER A 341 1.93 8.90 14.00
N THR A 342 2.31 8.96 12.73
CA THR A 342 1.48 8.53 11.61
C THR A 342 2.12 7.32 10.93
N VAL A 343 1.31 6.32 10.56
CA VAL A 343 1.77 5.17 9.79
C VAL A 343 1.98 5.61 8.35
N THR A 344 3.19 5.43 7.83
CA THR A 344 3.62 5.83 6.49
C THR A 344 3.80 4.66 5.53
N GLY A 345 3.98 3.43 6.06
CA GLY A 345 4.18 2.25 5.23
C GLY A 345 3.77 0.94 5.90
N TYR A 346 3.63 -0.10 5.08
CA TYR A 346 3.37 -1.48 5.49
C TYR A 346 4.45 -2.41 4.93
N ASP A 347 5.19 -3.05 5.81
CA ASP A 347 6.30 -3.96 5.52
C ASP A 347 6.01 -5.43 5.87
N GLY A 348 4.77 -5.77 6.17
CA GLY A 348 4.41 -7.13 6.62
C GLY A 348 4.83 -8.21 5.64
N GLU A 349 4.72 -7.96 4.33
CA GLU A 349 5.18 -8.89 3.30
C GLU A 349 6.69 -9.09 3.35
N GLY A 350 7.46 -8.00 3.39
CA GLY A 350 8.92 -8.06 3.42
C GLY A 350 9.44 -8.78 4.66
N GLN A 351 8.89 -8.47 5.83
CA GLN A 351 9.25 -9.12 7.08
C GLN A 351 8.92 -10.62 7.08
N ILE A 352 7.74 -11.01 6.58
CA ILE A 352 7.33 -12.42 6.54
C ILE A 352 8.20 -13.19 5.53
N THR A 353 8.39 -12.69 4.31
CA THR A 353 9.21 -13.38 3.30
C THR A 353 10.65 -13.53 3.77
N SER A 354 11.23 -12.47 4.34
CA SER A 354 12.56 -12.51 4.94
C SER A 354 12.65 -13.54 6.07
N ALA A 355 11.65 -13.60 6.95
CA ALA A 355 11.64 -14.57 8.04
C ALA A 355 11.49 -16.01 7.54
N LEU A 356 10.64 -16.24 6.54
CA LEU A 356 10.51 -17.55 5.89
C LEU A 356 11.85 -18.00 5.29
N ALA A 357 12.52 -17.11 4.52
CA ALA A 357 13.83 -17.38 3.95
C ALA A 357 14.88 -17.69 5.05
N TYR A 358 14.88 -16.90 6.13
CA TYR A 358 15.78 -17.11 7.25
C TYR A 358 15.61 -18.46 7.93
N VAL A 359 14.37 -18.84 8.24
CA VAL A 359 14.13 -20.07 9.04
C VAL A 359 14.32 -21.35 8.23
N THR A 360 14.28 -21.27 6.90
CA THR A 360 14.43 -22.44 6.01
C THR A 360 15.82 -22.58 5.40
N SER A 361 16.65 -21.52 5.42
CA SER A 361 17.99 -21.59 4.86
C SER A 361 18.97 -22.36 5.74
N ASP A 362 19.97 -22.97 5.09
CA ASP A 362 21.10 -23.61 5.77
C ASP A 362 22.24 -22.63 6.02
N ASP A 363 22.48 -21.70 5.11
CA ASP A 363 23.58 -20.74 5.12
C ASP A 363 23.09 -19.30 5.26
N MET A 364 23.89 -18.47 5.96
CA MET A 364 23.65 -17.04 6.13
C MET A 364 24.72 -16.24 5.40
N PRO A 365 24.36 -15.27 4.56
CA PRO A 365 25.34 -14.40 3.94
C PRO A 365 26.04 -13.54 5.01
N VAL A 366 27.35 -13.48 4.94
CA VAL A 366 28.17 -12.61 5.80
C VAL A 366 28.74 -11.48 4.97
N LEU A 367 28.43 -10.26 5.38
CA LEU A 367 29.00 -9.02 4.83
C LEU A 367 30.00 -8.45 5.83
N TYR A 368 31.09 -7.91 5.33
CA TYR A 368 32.10 -7.28 6.16
C TYR A 368 32.15 -5.77 5.91
N THR A 369 32.09 -4.97 6.96
CA THR A 369 32.38 -3.53 6.88
C THR A 369 33.84 -3.29 7.21
N LEU A 370 34.52 -2.53 6.34
CA LEU A 370 35.91 -2.14 6.57
C LEU A 370 35.96 -1.14 7.74
N GLU A 371 36.94 -1.31 8.62
CA GLU A 371 37.20 -0.43 9.76
C GLU A 371 38.68 -0.10 9.85
N GLY A 372 39.00 1.11 10.24
CA GLY A 372 40.38 1.56 10.51
C GLY A 372 40.77 2.89 9.88
N GLN A 373 39.93 3.46 9.01
CA GLN A 373 40.11 4.74 8.31
C GLN A 373 39.00 5.76 8.67
N ASP A 374 38.41 5.65 9.87
CA ASP A 374 37.29 6.48 10.34
C ASP A 374 36.09 6.46 9.39
N GLU A 375 35.75 5.25 8.88
CA GLU A 375 34.63 5.03 8.00
C GLU A 375 33.28 5.37 8.63
N LEU A 376 32.33 5.75 7.79
CA LEU A 376 30.96 6.04 8.22
C LEU A 376 30.29 4.76 8.75
N THR A 377 29.80 4.83 9.98
CA THR A 377 28.95 3.75 10.53
C THR A 377 27.56 3.81 9.90
N LEU A 378 27.08 2.67 9.39
CA LEU A 378 25.71 2.56 8.89
C LEU A 378 24.69 2.97 9.95
N SER A 379 23.75 3.82 9.58
CA SER A 379 22.66 4.24 10.47
C SER A 379 21.66 3.10 10.74
N THR A 380 20.81 3.29 11.74
CA THR A 380 19.88 2.25 12.22
C THR A 380 18.95 1.74 11.11
N ALA A 381 18.46 2.61 10.21
CA ALA A 381 17.58 2.18 9.12
C ALA A 381 18.30 1.21 8.16
N PHE A 382 19.57 1.50 7.83
CA PHE A 382 20.35 0.66 6.94
C PHE A 382 20.82 -0.64 7.60
N GLN A 383 21.13 -0.62 8.91
CA GLN A 383 21.39 -1.85 9.68
C GLN A 383 20.15 -2.76 9.73
N ASN A 384 18.96 -2.18 9.95
CA ASN A 384 17.71 -2.91 9.89
C ASN A 384 17.45 -3.48 8.49
N GLY A 385 17.82 -2.75 7.44
CA GLY A 385 17.79 -3.21 6.06
C GLY A 385 18.62 -4.48 5.85
N LEU A 386 19.84 -4.54 6.39
CA LEU A 386 20.69 -5.75 6.36
C LEU A 386 20.03 -6.91 7.14
N THR A 387 19.51 -6.64 8.32
CA THR A 387 18.82 -7.65 9.13
C THR A 387 17.60 -8.21 8.40
N LYS A 388 16.89 -7.35 7.66
CA LYS A 388 15.76 -7.75 6.81
C LYS A 388 16.22 -8.64 5.64
N GLN A 389 17.41 -8.40 5.09
CA GLN A 389 18.02 -9.24 4.07
C GLN A 389 18.65 -10.53 4.65
N ASN A 390 18.53 -10.75 5.94
CA ASN A 390 19.14 -11.87 6.67
C ASN A 390 20.67 -11.94 6.51
N ALA A 391 21.30 -10.81 6.20
CA ALA A 391 22.74 -10.69 6.08
C ALA A 391 23.36 -10.39 7.46
N ALA A 392 24.33 -11.18 7.87
CA ALA A 392 25.13 -10.88 9.04
C ALA A 392 26.17 -9.81 8.67
N LEU A 393 26.25 -8.72 9.46
CA LEU A 393 27.29 -7.71 9.31
C LEU A 393 28.37 -7.93 10.34
N GLN A 394 29.61 -8.06 9.90
CA GLN A 394 30.79 -8.14 10.76
C GLN A 394 31.77 -7.02 10.38
N SER A 395 32.63 -6.61 11.31
CA SER A 395 33.69 -5.66 11.06
C SER A 395 34.97 -6.38 10.67
N ILE A 396 35.73 -5.80 9.73
CA ILE A 396 37.06 -6.27 9.37
C ILE A 396 38.04 -5.11 9.37
N ASN A 397 39.17 -5.32 10.05
CA ASN A 397 40.32 -4.42 9.97
C ASN A 397 41.48 -5.13 9.23
N LEU A 398 41.76 -4.72 8.00
CA LEU A 398 42.73 -5.36 7.14
C LEU A 398 44.17 -5.17 7.62
N LEU A 399 44.46 -4.18 8.48
CA LEU A 399 45.78 -4.05 9.11
C LEU A 399 46.10 -5.24 10.03
N THR A 400 45.10 -5.91 10.57
CA THR A 400 45.24 -7.02 11.52
C THR A 400 44.95 -8.40 10.91
N GLN A 401 44.36 -8.43 9.73
CA GLN A 401 43.98 -9.66 9.02
C GLN A 401 44.93 -9.91 7.83
N GLU A 402 45.24 -11.18 7.57
CA GLU A 402 46.08 -11.54 6.41
C GLU A 402 45.35 -11.35 5.07
N ASN A 403 44.05 -11.63 5.04
CA ASN A 403 43.20 -11.53 3.85
C ASN A 403 41.75 -11.16 4.26
N VAL A 404 40.91 -10.82 3.29
CA VAL A 404 39.46 -10.82 3.46
C VAL A 404 39.02 -12.25 3.76
N PRO A 405 38.11 -12.48 4.75
CA PRO A 405 37.61 -13.80 5.11
C PRO A 405 37.01 -14.55 3.91
N GLU A 406 37.17 -15.88 3.89
CA GLU A 406 36.67 -16.70 2.78
C GLU A 406 35.15 -16.81 2.74
N ASP A 407 34.49 -16.57 3.88
CA ASP A 407 33.02 -16.53 4.01
C ASP A 407 32.42 -15.16 3.65
N ALA A 408 33.27 -14.18 3.29
CA ALA A 408 32.82 -12.85 2.88
C ALA A 408 32.08 -12.91 1.54
N GLN A 409 30.78 -12.72 1.56
CA GLN A 409 29.97 -12.56 0.34
C GLN A 409 30.04 -11.14 -0.22
N GLY A 410 30.41 -10.17 0.61
CA GLY A 410 30.65 -8.80 0.19
C GLY A 410 31.40 -7.98 1.23
N VAL A 411 32.09 -6.94 0.76
CA VAL A 411 32.79 -5.96 1.60
C VAL A 411 32.15 -4.60 1.40
N LEU A 412 31.82 -3.92 2.49
CA LEU A 412 31.28 -2.56 2.53
C LEU A 412 32.41 -1.60 2.93
N ILE A 413 32.73 -0.65 2.06
CA ILE A 413 33.70 0.43 2.32
C ILE A 413 32.92 1.74 2.36
N MET A 414 32.63 2.22 3.56
CA MET A 414 31.68 3.30 3.76
C MET A 414 32.38 4.63 4.02
N ALA A 415 32.62 5.39 2.96
CA ALA A 415 33.15 6.76 2.99
C ALA A 415 34.36 6.93 3.92
N PRO A 416 35.48 6.24 3.72
CA PRO A 416 36.68 6.38 4.53
C PRO A 416 37.20 7.82 4.49
N VAL A 417 37.62 8.33 5.65
CA VAL A 417 38.16 9.71 5.79
C VAL A 417 39.65 9.78 5.42
N SER A 418 40.36 8.67 5.56
CA SER A 418 41.79 8.55 5.19
C SER A 418 42.01 7.36 4.27
N ASP A 419 43.13 7.40 3.51
CA ASP A 419 43.49 6.33 2.61
C ASP A 419 43.84 5.03 3.35
N ILE A 420 43.56 3.91 2.71
CA ILE A 420 43.97 2.59 3.18
C ILE A 420 45.47 2.37 2.93
N SER A 421 46.06 1.37 3.57
CA SER A 421 47.46 1.00 3.26
C SER A 421 47.58 0.35 1.88
N SER A 422 48.79 0.36 1.29
CA SER A 422 49.05 -0.34 0.02
C SER A 422 48.81 -1.86 0.15
N ASP A 423 49.09 -2.44 1.32
CA ASP A 423 48.87 -3.85 1.63
C ASP A 423 47.38 -4.18 1.69
N ASP A 424 46.56 -3.28 2.29
CA ASP A 424 45.11 -3.44 2.35
C ASP A 424 44.47 -3.38 0.95
N ALA A 425 44.99 -2.46 0.08
CA ALA A 425 44.56 -2.40 -1.31
C ALA A 425 44.87 -3.70 -2.07
N ASP A 426 46.05 -4.28 -1.83
CA ASP A 426 46.45 -5.55 -2.45
C ASP A 426 45.56 -6.71 -1.95
N LYS A 427 45.16 -6.74 -0.66
CA LYS A 427 44.23 -7.73 -0.12
C LYS A 427 42.82 -7.60 -0.71
N LEU A 428 42.35 -6.37 -0.92
CA LEU A 428 41.05 -6.13 -1.59
C LEU A 428 41.09 -6.56 -3.06
N ILE A 429 42.18 -6.28 -3.77
CA ILE A 429 42.35 -6.73 -5.16
C ILE A 429 42.44 -8.27 -5.22
N ALA A 430 43.15 -8.90 -4.30
CA ALA A 430 43.21 -10.37 -4.22
C ALA A 430 41.86 -11.01 -3.89
N TYR A 431 40.97 -10.30 -3.15
CA TYR A 431 39.60 -10.70 -2.92
C TYR A 431 38.75 -10.56 -4.20
N LEU A 432 38.91 -9.44 -4.94
CA LEU A 432 38.26 -9.22 -6.23
C LEU A 432 38.71 -10.25 -7.29
N ASP A 433 39.98 -10.64 -7.32
CA ASP A 433 40.51 -11.68 -8.24
C ASP A 433 39.88 -13.07 -8.02
N LYS A 434 39.21 -13.28 -6.87
CA LYS A 434 38.44 -14.49 -6.55
C LYS A 434 36.93 -14.33 -6.80
N GLY A 435 36.53 -13.27 -7.47
CA GLY A 435 35.10 -12.96 -7.71
C GLY A 435 34.43 -12.22 -6.56
N GLY A 436 35.21 -11.55 -5.72
CA GLY A 436 34.70 -10.75 -4.60
C GLY A 436 33.82 -9.58 -5.04
N LYS A 437 32.97 -9.12 -4.16
CA LYS A 437 32.01 -8.05 -4.40
C LYS A 437 32.20 -6.93 -3.39
N ILE A 438 32.26 -5.68 -3.86
CA ILE A 438 32.48 -4.50 -3.01
C ILE A 438 31.37 -3.47 -3.25
N LEU A 439 30.78 -2.94 -2.18
CA LEU A 439 30.02 -1.69 -2.17
C LEU A 439 30.89 -0.61 -1.56
N MET A 440 31.19 0.45 -2.31
CA MET A 440 31.99 1.56 -1.85
C MET A 440 31.23 2.87 -1.94
N THR A 441 31.27 3.66 -0.87
CA THR A 441 30.95 5.08 -0.91
C THR A 441 32.22 5.90 -0.64
N THR A 442 32.28 7.14 -1.14
CA THR A 442 33.43 8.03 -0.89
C THR A 442 32.98 9.32 -0.22
N SER A 443 33.83 9.86 0.66
CA SER A 443 33.71 11.25 1.13
C SER A 443 34.19 12.20 0.04
N TYR A 444 33.77 13.47 0.10
CA TYR A 444 34.38 14.50 -0.74
C TYR A 444 35.84 14.70 -0.37
N VAL A 445 36.71 14.52 -1.33
CA VAL A 445 38.18 14.71 -1.21
C VAL A 445 38.69 15.48 -2.40
N ASP A 446 39.41 16.58 -2.17
CA ASP A 446 40.13 17.29 -3.22
C ASP A 446 41.23 16.39 -3.79
N ASP A 447 41.28 16.26 -5.13
CA ASP A 447 42.21 15.40 -5.86
C ASP A 447 42.28 13.97 -5.27
N PHE A 448 41.16 13.25 -5.41
CA PHE A 448 40.98 11.90 -4.83
C PHE A 448 42.15 10.98 -5.16
N ALA A 449 42.62 10.98 -6.41
CA ALA A 449 43.71 10.11 -6.85
C ALA A 449 45.05 10.41 -6.14
N ALA A 450 45.31 11.68 -5.81
CA ALA A 450 46.50 12.07 -5.07
C ALA A 450 46.36 11.89 -3.55
N SER A 451 45.15 12.13 -3.01
CA SER A 451 44.87 12.07 -1.59
C SER A 451 44.60 10.67 -1.08
N MET A 452 44.00 9.81 -1.93
CA MET A 452 43.59 8.42 -1.65
C MET A 452 44.18 7.43 -2.70
N PRO A 453 45.53 7.40 -2.90
CA PRO A 453 46.12 6.64 -4.00
C PRO A 453 45.90 5.13 -3.90
N ASN A 454 45.75 4.58 -2.71
CA ASN A 454 45.54 3.14 -2.55
C ASN A 454 44.06 2.75 -2.77
N LEU A 455 43.11 3.58 -2.38
CA LEU A 455 41.71 3.41 -2.77
C LEU A 455 41.52 3.61 -4.27
N GLN A 456 42.22 4.61 -4.88
CA GLN A 456 42.23 4.79 -6.34
C GLN A 456 42.75 3.55 -7.05
N LYS A 457 43.75 2.85 -6.51
CA LYS A 457 44.27 1.58 -7.07
C LYS A 457 43.19 0.49 -7.12
N VAL A 458 42.27 0.44 -6.13
CA VAL A 458 41.11 -0.47 -6.16
C VAL A 458 40.14 -0.05 -7.24
N LEU A 459 39.89 1.26 -7.43
CA LEU A 459 39.05 1.76 -8.52
C LEU A 459 39.66 1.52 -9.89
N ASP A 460 41.00 1.67 -10.05
CA ASP A 460 41.73 1.42 -11.28
C ASP A 460 41.61 -0.04 -11.77
N TYR A 461 41.34 -0.99 -10.86
CA TYR A 461 41.06 -2.39 -11.19
C TYR A 461 39.85 -2.54 -12.13
N PHE A 462 38.89 -1.61 -12.04
CA PHE A 462 37.71 -1.52 -12.88
C PHE A 462 37.81 -0.39 -13.92
N GLY A 463 38.92 0.35 -13.98
CA GLY A 463 39.08 1.51 -14.86
C GLY A 463 38.23 2.72 -14.43
N LEU A 464 37.95 2.86 -13.15
CA LEU A 464 37.15 3.96 -12.57
C LEU A 464 38.06 5.01 -11.93
N SER A 465 37.68 6.29 -12.02
CA SER A 465 38.34 7.39 -11.34
C SER A 465 37.35 8.43 -10.87
N VAL A 466 37.61 9.04 -9.71
CA VAL A 466 36.80 10.13 -9.14
C VAL A 466 37.27 11.46 -9.75
N VAL A 467 36.30 12.25 -10.25
CA VAL A 467 36.54 13.59 -10.81
C VAL A 467 36.83 14.57 -9.68
N ASN A 468 37.85 15.40 -9.89
CA ASN A 468 38.17 16.44 -8.93
C ASN A 468 37.06 17.51 -8.86
N GLY A 469 36.76 17.98 -7.66
CA GLY A 469 35.74 18.98 -7.40
C GLY A 469 34.40 18.39 -6.97
N LEU A 470 33.54 19.26 -6.44
CA LEU A 470 32.17 18.92 -6.02
C LEU A 470 31.19 19.15 -7.16
N VAL A 471 30.31 18.19 -7.42
CA VAL A 471 29.31 18.35 -8.46
C VAL A 471 28.18 19.27 -7.99
N LEU A 472 27.91 20.27 -8.83
CA LEU A 472 26.79 21.21 -8.69
C LEU A 472 25.81 20.99 -9.85
N GLU A 473 24.54 20.90 -9.54
CA GLU A 473 23.48 20.74 -10.53
C GLU A 473 22.99 22.11 -11.03
N GLY A 474 23.02 22.29 -12.34
CA GLY A 474 22.52 23.52 -12.98
C GLY A 474 21.03 23.49 -13.31
N ASP A 475 20.42 22.30 -13.35
CA ASP A 475 18.99 22.12 -13.53
C ASP A 475 18.26 22.07 -12.18
N SER A 476 17.44 23.08 -11.90
CA SER A 476 16.70 23.17 -10.63
C SER A 476 15.66 22.07 -10.41
N SER A 477 15.33 21.27 -11.43
CA SER A 477 14.47 20.11 -11.31
C SER A 477 15.21 18.85 -10.84
N MET A 478 16.55 18.85 -10.91
CA MET A 478 17.42 17.75 -10.53
C MET A 478 18.26 18.05 -9.28
N CYS A 479 17.86 19.04 -8.50
CA CYS A 479 18.44 19.31 -7.17
C CYS A 479 17.35 19.75 -6.19
N TYR A 480 17.62 19.57 -4.88
CA TYR A 480 16.72 19.98 -3.81
C TYR A 480 17.26 21.19 -3.08
N GLN A 481 16.59 22.34 -3.19
CA GLN A 481 16.90 23.62 -2.53
C GLN A 481 18.25 24.25 -2.91
N GLN A 482 19.31 23.47 -3.09
CA GLN A 482 20.66 23.96 -3.43
C GLN A 482 21.36 23.03 -4.43
N PRO A 483 22.23 23.56 -5.30
CA PRO A 483 22.86 22.81 -6.38
C PRO A 483 23.67 21.57 -5.96
N THR A 484 24.16 21.52 -4.72
CA THR A 484 24.93 20.40 -4.16
C THR A 484 24.05 19.24 -3.62
N TYR A 485 22.73 19.43 -3.58
CA TYR A 485 21.78 18.42 -3.13
C TYR A 485 21.15 17.75 -4.35
N LEU A 486 21.88 16.79 -4.92
CA LEU A 486 21.54 16.17 -6.18
C LEU A 486 20.31 15.26 -6.07
N LEU A 487 19.49 15.28 -7.11
CA LEU A 487 18.42 14.34 -7.41
C LEU A 487 18.72 13.70 -8.78
N PRO A 488 19.75 12.84 -8.89
CA PRO A 488 20.22 12.33 -10.17
C PRO A 488 19.17 11.50 -10.89
N GLU A 489 19.28 11.41 -12.21
CA GLU A 489 18.50 10.47 -13.00
C GLU A 489 18.89 9.04 -12.61
N VAL A 490 17.89 8.21 -12.38
CA VAL A 490 18.04 6.81 -11.96
C VAL A 490 17.84 5.91 -13.18
N ALA A 491 18.87 5.19 -13.58
CA ALA A 491 18.79 4.24 -14.70
C ALA A 491 17.91 3.03 -14.34
N TYR A 492 17.29 2.43 -15.35
CA TYR A 492 16.52 1.18 -15.16
C TYR A 492 17.46 -0.02 -15.14
N ASP A 493 17.67 -0.57 -13.97
CA ASP A 493 18.52 -1.73 -13.70
C ASP A 493 17.91 -2.61 -12.59
N SER A 494 18.44 -3.82 -12.41
CA SER A 494 18.04 -4.70 -11.30
C SER A 494 18.34 -4.06 -9.94
N LEU A 495 19.48 -3.36 -9.80
CA LEU A 495 19.90 -2.68 -8.59
C LEU A 495 19.05 -1.44 -8.25
N THR A 496 18.37 -0.88 -9.23
CA THR A 496 17.48 0.29 -9.07
C THR A 496 16.00 -0.07 -9.12
N ASN A 497 15.69 -1.36 -9.05
CA ASN A 497 14.30 -1.83 -9.03
C ASN A 497 13.53 -1.22 -7.85
N GLY A 498 12.28 -0.80 -8.12
CA GLY A 498 11.44 -0.11 -7.13
C GLY A 498 11.72 1.39 -6.97
N VAL A 499 12.84 1.90 -7.52
CA VAL A 499 13.23 3.32 -7.48
C VAL A 499 13.12 3.98 -8.85
N ALA A 500 13.75 3.40 -9.88
CA ALA A 500 13.80 3.97 -11.23
C ALA A 500 12.41 4.30 -11.79
N GLY A 501 12.22 5.54 -12.24
CA GLY A 501 10.98 6.05 -12.79
C GLY A 501 9.82 6.22 -11.78
N LYS A 502 10.06 5.99 -10.48
CA LYS A 502 9.03 6.06 -9.44
C LYS A 502 9.38 7.01 -8.31
N LYS A 503 10.64 7.02 -7.86
CA LYS A 503 11.12 7.78 -6.71
C LYS A 503 12.40 8.53 -7.09
N TYR A 504 12.72 9.57 -6.33
CA TYR A 504 14.01 10.25 -6.42
C TYR A 504 15.02 9.58 -5.50
N ILE A 505 16.30 9.62 -5.87
CA ILE A 505 17.44 9.37 -4.99
C ILE A 505 17.95 10.73 -4.52
N PHE A 506 18.20 10.91 -3.24
CA PHE A 506 18.81 12.11 -2.68
C PHE A 506 20.28 11.86 -2.38
N MET A 507 21.13 12.55 -3.11
CA MET A 507 22.58 12.34 -3.08
C MET A 507 23.32 13.66 -2.86
N PRO A 508 23.47 14.12 -1.61
CA PRO A 508 24.16 15.37 -1.31
C PRO A 508 25.68 15.24 -1.38
N TYR A 509 26.34 16.29 -1.86
CA TYR A 509 27.79 16.46 -1.89
C TYR A 509 28.54 15.35 -2.64
N ALA A 510 28.13 15.03 -3.86
CA ALA A 510 28.74 14.01 -4.69
C ALA A 510 29.90 14.56 -5.54
N GLN A 511 30.83 13.69 -5.91
CA GLN A 511 31.83 13.90 -6.95
C GLN A 511 31.43 13.15 -8.23
N GLY A 512 31.97 13.57 -9.37
CA GLY A 512 31.77 12.85 -10.62
C GLY A 512 32.62 11.56 -10.68
N ILE A 513 32.16 10.60 -11.48
CA ILE A 513 32.92 9.39 -11.82
C ILE A 513 33.26 9.42 -13.31
N THR A 514 34.48 9.09 -13.65
CA THR A 514 34.90 8.83 -15.03
C THR A 514 35.35 7.37 -15.17
N SER A 515 35.14 6.81 -16.36
CA SER A 515 35.51 5.45 -16.68
C SER A 515 36.43 5.40 -17.89
N GLN A 516 37.36 4.46 -17.88
CA GLN A 516 38.22 4.13 -19.01
C GLN A 516 37.96 2.70 -19.47
N GLU A 517 37.95 2.48 -20.78
CA GLU A 517 37.78 1.13 -21.32
C GLU A 517 38.87 0.21 -20.76
N THR A 518 38.46 -0.81 -20.03
CA THR A 518 39.34 -1.82 -19.42
C THR A 518 38.88 -3.20 -19.89
N GLU A 519 39.86 -4.05 -20.27
CA GLU A 519 39.56 -5.38 -20.81
C GLU A 519 38.80 -6.25 -19.81
N GLY A 520 37.68 -6.82 -20.26
CA GLY A 520 36.80 -7.68 -19.45
C GLY A 520 35.94 -6.93 -18.45
N VAL A 521 35.94 -5.61 -18.44
CA VAL A 521 35.11 -4.78 -17.53
C VAL A 521 33.88 -4.23 -18.25
N SER A 522 32.73 -4.38 -17.62
CA SER A 522 31.47 -3.74 -17.99
C SER A 522 31.09 -2.74 -16.91
N ILE A 523 30.75 -1.52 -17.30
CA ILE A 523 30.33 -0.46 -16.37
C ILE A 523 28.94 -0.02 -16.72
N THR A 524 28.03 -0.08 -15.75
CA THR A 524 26.64 0.35 -15.85
C THR A 524 26.42 1.58 -15.00
N PRO A 525 26.12 2.75 -15.58
CA PRO A 525 25.69 3.93 -14.81
C PRO A 525 24.35 3.65 -14.12
N LEU A 526 24.29 3.94 -12.83
CA LEU A 526 23.05 3.82 -12.03
C LEU A 526 22.43 5.17 -11.75
N LEU A 527 23.26 6.18 -11.44
CA LEU A 527 22.87 7.53 -11.09
C LEU A 527 23.69 8.53 -11.90
N THR A 528 23.01 9.40 -12.67
CA THR A 528 23.65 10.35 -13.58
C THR A 528 23.07 11.75 -13.41
N THR A 529 23.90 12.79 -13.42
CA THR A 529 23.47 14.20 -13.31
C THR A 529 23.04 14.76 -14.67
N SER A 530 22.44 15.95 -14.70
CA SER A 530 22.05 16.59 -15.96
C SER A 530 23.26 17.08 -16.78
N ALA A 531 23.02 17.35 -18.05
CA ALA A 531 24.01 18.00 -18.92
C ALA A 531 24.37 19.44 -18.49
N SER A 532 23.57 20.03 -17.58
CA SER A 532 23.80 21.36 -17.04
C SER A 532 24.66 21.34 -15.76
N SER A 533 25.00 20.15 -15.24
CA SER A 533 25.85 20.00 -14.08
C SER A 533 27.32 20.35 -14.39
N TYR A 534 28.06 20.68 -13.37
CA TYR A 534 29.51 20.95 -13.46
C TYR A 534 30.19 20.57 -12.16
N SER A 535 31.47 20.16 -12.25
CA SER A 535 32.29 19.84 -11.09
C SER A 535 33.11 21.06 -10.71
N LYS A 536 32.83 21.64 -9.53
CA LYS A 536 33.50 22.83 -9.04
C LYS A 536 34.69 22.46 -8.18
N THR A 537 35.87 22.87 -8.64
CA THR A 537 37.11 22.74 -7.88
C THR A 537 37.24 23.86 -6.85
N ASP A 538 38.08 23.64 -5.84
CA ASP A 538 38.34 24.64 -4.76
C ASP A 538 37.12 25.23 -4.10
N ILE A 539 36.08 24.42 -3.86
CA ILE A 539 34.77 24.87 -3.32
C ILE A 539 34.89 25.70 -2.04
N ASN A 540 35.91 25.45 -1.22
CA ASN A 540 36.17 26.17 0.03
C ASN A 540 36.64 27.61 -0.21
N GLN A 541 37.18 27.94 -1.39
CA GLN A 541 37.66 29.25 -1.81
C GLN A 541 36.76 29.92 -2.83
N ALA A 542 35.75 29.19 -3.36
CA ALA A 542 34.83 29.66 -4.38
C ALA A 542 34.02 30.86 -3.88
N GLN A 543 34.04 31.98 -4.65
CA GLN A 543 33.25 33.18 -4.36
C GLN A 543 31.85 33.12 -4.95
N THR A 544 31.59 32.17 -5.82
CA THR A 544 30.32 31.99 -6.52
C THR A 544 30.04 30.51 -6.73
N VAL A 545 28.77 30.17 -6.75
CA VAL A 545 28.28 28.83 -7.10
C VAL A 545 28.15 28.64 -8.63
N ASN A 546 28.44 29.66 -9.46
CA ASN A 546 28.39 29.51 -10.90
C ASN A 546 29.64 28.80 -11.43
N MET A 547 29.49 28.16 -12.60
CA MET A 547 30.60 27.54 -13.31
C MET A 547 31.65 28.60 -13.69
N GLU A 548 32.92 28.29 -13.45
CA GLU A 548 34.09 29.14 -13.73
C GLU A 548 35.10 28.44 -14.64
N ASP A 549 36.08 29.19 -15.15
CA ASP A 549 37.16 28.61 -15.96
C ASP A 549 37.98 27.62 -15.11
N GLY A 550 38.04 26.36 -15.55
CA GLY A 550 38.70 25.25 -14.83
C GLY A 550 37.75 24.22 -14.25
N ASP A 551 36.45 24.57 -14.11
CA ASP A 551 35.42 23.60 -13.74
C ASP A 551 35.12 22.65 -14.90
N ALA A 552 34.91 21.36 -14.59
CA ALA A 552 34.56 20.37 -15.60
C ALA A 552 33.04 20.39 -15.84
N ALA A 553 32.65 20.36 -17.13
CA ALA A 553 31.23 20.28 -17.50
C ALA A 553 30.70 18.84 -17.44
N GLY A 554 29.43 18.66 -17.00
CA GLY A 554 28.73 17.38 -16.97
C GLY A 554 28.16 16.95 -18.35
N PRO A 555 27.35 15.91 -18.40
CA PRO A 555 26.85 15.16 -17.26
C PRO A 555 27.94 14.29 -16.60
N PHE A 556 27.71 13.93 -15.32
CA PHE A 556 28.57 13.03 -14.58
C PHE A 556 27.78 11.82 -14.09
N ASP A 557 28.39 10.65 -14.16
CA ASP A 557 27.95 9.53 -13.33
C ASP A 557 28.38 9.81 -11.90
N VAL A 558 27.48 9.59 -10.94
CA VAL A 558 27.72 9.74 -9.50
C VAL A 558 27.46 8.43 -8.74
N GLY A 559 26.89 7.45 -9.43
CA GLY A 559 26.74 6.07 -8.98
C GLY A 559 26.87 5.10 -10.14
N VAL A 560 27.77 4.12 -10.04
CA VAL A 560 28.04 3.12 -11.08
C VAL A 560 28.13 1.72 -10.50
N HIS A 561 27.78 0.71 -11.31
CA HIS A 561 28.05 -0.69 -11.06
C HIS A 561 29.04 -1.20 -12.10
N ALA A 562 30.16 -1.73 -11.65
CA ALA A 562 31.22 -2.27 -12.49
C ALA A 562 31.37 -3.77 -12.25
N GLU A 563 31.42 -4.53 -13.33
CA GLU A 563 31.62 -5.97 -13.32
C GLU A 563 32.87 -6.32 -14.15
N LYS A 564 33.75 -7.15 -13.62
CA LYS A 564 34.90 -7.69 -14.32
C LYS A 564 34.80 -9.20 -14.44
N THR A 565 34.72 -9.69 -15.66
CA THR A 565 34.70 -11.12 -15.95
C THR A 565 36.09 -11.72 -15.70
N LEU A 566 36.16 -12.75 -14.88
CA LEU A 566 37.35 -13.50 -14.53
C LEU A 566 37.33 -14.88 -15.22
N GLU A 567 38.39 -15.65 -15.08
CA GLU A 567 38.41 -17.05 -15.54
C GLU A 567 37.41 -17.91 -14.77
N GLU A 568 37.26 -17.64 -13.47
CA GLU A 568 36.23 -18.25 -12.61
C GLU A 568 35.47 -17.14 -11.89
N GLY A 569 34.21 -16.89 -12.29
CA GLY A 569 33.33 -15.93 -11.65
C GLY A 569 33.42 -14.49 -12.19
N THR A 570 32.87 -13.56 -11.44
CA THR A 570 32.78 -12.12 -11.77
C THR A 570 33.07 -11.29 -10.53
N ALA A 571 34.08 -10.43 -10.60
CA ALA A 571 34.33 -9.42 -9.58
C ALA A 571 33.35 -8.25 -9.77
N GLN A 572 32.83 -7.68 -8.69
CA GLN A 572 31.87 -6.58 -8.74
C GLN A 572 32.26 -5.43 -7.82
N LEU A 573 32.06 -4.22 -8.30
CA LEU A 573 32.16 -2.98 -7.51
C LEU A 573 30.96 -2.09 -7.80
N THR A 574 30.21 -1.75 -6.76
CA THR A 574 29.22 -0.69 -6.84
C THR A 574 29.77 0.53 -6.11
N LEU A 575 29.94 1.64 -6.85
CA LEU A 575 30.55 2.87 -6.34
C LEU A 575 29.53 4.00 -6.33
N PHE A 576 29.42 4.70 -5.20
CA PHE A 576 28.68 5.96 -5.05
C PHE A 576 29.59 7.02 -4.44
N THR A 577 29.60 8.21 -4.99
CA THR A 577 30.54 9.27 -4.59
C THR A 577 29.94 10.28 -3.62
N SER A 578 29.14 9.82 -2.67
CA SER A 578 28.59 10.64 -1.57
C SER A 578 28.59 9.88 -0.27
N GLU A 579 29.20 10.46 0.77
CA GLU A 579 29.17 9.93 2.13
C GLU A 579 27.76 9.95 2.75
N ASN A 580 26.93 10.89 2.31
CA ASN A 580 25.61 11.14 2.90
C ASN A 580 24.48 10.32 2.26
N LEU A 581 24.75 9.57 1.20
CA LEU A 581 23.72 8.81 0.46
C LEU A 581 22.99 7.81 1.36
N PHE A 582 23.73 7.06 2.19
CA PHE A 582 23.17 6.00 3.04
C PHE A 582 23.07 6.44 4.50
N THR A 583 22.46 7.60 4.71
CA THR A 583 22.16 8.15 6.04
C THR A 583 20.65 8.27 6.26
N ASP A 584 20.18 8.20 7.52
CA ASP A 584 18.75 8.34 7.86
C ASP A 584 18.19 9.66 7.38
N ASN A 585 18.97 10.75 7.44
CA ASN A 585 18.54 12.05 6.98
C ASN A 585 18.27 12.08 5.48
N ALA A 586 19.19 11.56 4.67
CA ALA A 586 19.01 11.51 3.22
C ALA A 586 17.85 10.58 2.84
N ASN A 587 17.74 9.45 3.51
CA ASN A 587 16.69 8.47 3.26
C ASN A 587 15.28 9.03 3.53
N THR A 588 15.11 9.76 4.62
CA THR A 588 13.83 10.40 4.98
C THR A 588 13.36 11.43 3.95
N MET A 589 14.31 12.11 3.28
CA MET A 589 13.98 13.12 2.24
C MET A 589 13.31 12.52 1.00
N VAL A 590 13.51 11.23 0.74
CA VAL A 590 13.07 10.55 -0.50
C VAL A 590 12.21 9.31 -0.22
N ALA A 591 11.51 9.28 0.91
CA ALA A 591 10.58 8.21 1.27
C ALA A 591 11.19 6.80 1.05
N ASP A 592 12.33 6.56 1.71
CA ASP A 592 13.10 5.31 1.75
C ASP A 592 13.64 4.80 0.41
N ALA A 593 13.76 5.68 -0.59
CA ALA A 593 14.34 5.29 -1.87
C ALA A 593 15.83 4.95 -1.77
N ASN A 594 16.58 5.69 -0.94
CA ASN A 594 18.01 5.42 -0.71
C ASN A 594 18.22 4.07 0.00
N LEU A 595 17.35 3.74 0.96
CA LEU A 595 17.35 2.43 1.62
C LEU A 595 17.00 1.30 0.63
N THR A 596 16.04 1.53 -0.26
CA THR A 596 15.68 0.57 -1.31
C THR A 596 16.86 0.31 -2.25
N LEU A 597 17.57 1.36 -2.68
CA LEU A 597 18.79 1.21 -3.49
C LEU A 597 19.86 0.41 -2.74
N PHE A 598 20.12 0.75 -1.47
CA PHE A 598 21.09 0.04 -0.63
C PHE A 598 20.77 -1.44 -0.51
N THR A 599 19.52 -1.77 -0.16
CA THR A 599 19.10 -3.17 0.03
C THR A 599 19.16 -3.98 -1.26
N ASN A 600 18.88 -3.37 -2.42
CA ASN A 600 19.04 -4.04 -3.72
C ASN A 600 20.51 -4.34 -4.02
N VAL A 601 21.41 -3.39 -3.76
CA VAL A 601 22.86 -3.60 -3.95
C VAL A 601 23.36 -4.70 -3.02
N VAL A 602 22.99 -4.67 -1.75
CA VAL A 602 23.36 -5.71 -0.78
C VAL A 602 22.82 -7.08 -1.19
N ALA A 603 21.57 -7.14 -1.65
CA ALA A 603 20.96 -8.38 -2.13
C ALA A 603 21.74 -8.98 -3.32
N SER A 604 22.24 -8.15 -4.24
CA SER A 604 23.05 -8.61 -5.38
C SER A 604 24.43 -9.12 -4.98
N MET A 605 24.95 -8.72 -3.82
CA MET A 605 26.25 -9.21 -3.31
C MET A 605 26.15 -10.63 -2.75
N SER A 606 24.96 -11.08 -2.37
CA SER A 606 24.73 -12.42 -1.86
C SER A 606 24.31 -13.38 -2.97
N ASP A 607 24.99 -14.52 -3.08
CA ASP A 607 24.57 -15.64 -3.94
C ASP A 607 23.54 -16.54 -3.25
N SER A 608 23.14 -16.19 -2.02
CA SER A 608 22.23 -16.97 -1.19
C SER A 608 20.78 -16.64 -1.51
N GLU A 609 19.94 -17.69 -1.65
CA GLU A 609 18.46 -17.55 -1.77
C GLU A 609 17.80 -16.93 -0.52
N VAL A 610 18.58 -16.68 0.53
CA VAL A 610 18.11 -16.09 1.80
C VAL A 610 17.89 -14.57 1.68
N SER A 611 18.60 -13.93 0.77
CA SER A 611 18.47 -12.48 0.55
C SER A 611 17.28 -12.18 -0.36
N VAL A 612 16.14 -11.85 0.25
CA VAL A 612 14.91 -11.52 -0.48
C VAL A 612 14.59 -10.04 -0.29
N SER A 613 14.74 -9.26 -1.35
CA SER A 613 14.38 -7.84 -1.33
C SER A 613 12.90 -7.64 -1.71
N VAL A 614 12.09 -7.29 -0.73
CA VAL A 614 10.68 -6.90 -0.92
C VAL A 614 10.53 -5.45 -0.46
N PRO A 615 10.14 -4.53 -1.36
CA PRO A 615 9.99 -3.12 -1.00
C PRO A 615 8.81 -2.91 -0.05
N VAL A 616 8.96 -1.93 0.84
CA VAL A 616 7.88 -1.48 1.72
C VAL A 616 6.76 -0.86 0.90
N LYS A 617 5.51 -1.16 1.24
CA LYS A 617 4.32 -0.58 0.60
C LYS A 617 3.95 0.72 1.29
N SER A 618 4.17 1.84 0.61
CA SER A 618 3.91 3.16 1.16
C SER A 618 2.41 3.46 1.27
N TYR A 619 2.01 4.05 2.39
CA TYR A 619 0.68 4.66 2.59
C TYR A 619 0.64 6.13 2.16
N GLU A 620 1.76 6.69 1.71
CA GLU A 620 1.78 8.08 1.30
C GLU A 620 0.84 8.30 0.12
N ALA A 621 -0.20 9.10 0.36
CA ALA A 621 -1.08 9.54 -0.70
C ALA A 621 -0.28 10.45 -1.64
N SER A 622 -0.33 10.15 -2.94
CA SER A 622 0.23 11.03 -3.96
C SER A 622 -0.28 12.47 -3.75
N VAL A 623 0.64 13.41 -3.60
CA VAL A 623 0.29 14.81 -3.35
C VAL A 623 -0.30 15.41 -4.63
N ILE A 624 -1.54 15.85 -4.55
CA ILE A 624 -2.18 16.61 -5.62
C ILE A 624 -1.86 18.08 -5.42
N THR A 625 -1.03 18.66 -6.28
CA THR A 625 -0.70 20.09 -6.25
C THR A 625 -1.64 20.87 -7.15
N VAL A 626 -2.60 21.56 -6.58
CA VAL A 626 -3.52 22.45 -7.30
C VAL A 626 -3.26 23.88 -6.88
N ASN A 627 -2.99 24.75 -7.86
CA ASN A 627 -2.89 26.18 -7.61
C ASN A 627 -4.24 26.71 -7.07
N ASP A 628 -4.21 27.58 -6.06
CA ASP A 628 -5.39 28.13 -5.37
C ASP A 628 -6.41 28.74 -6.32
N GLY A 629 -5.97 29.47 -7.36
CA GLY A 629 -6.84 30.05 -8.38
C GLY A 629 -7.59 28.99 -9.20
N THR A 630 -6.92 27.88 -9.53
CA THR A 630 -7.51 26.76 -10.26
C THR A 630 -8.48 25.98 -9.36
N ALA A 631 -8.10 25.74 -8.10
CA ALA A 631 -8.95 25.10 -7.11
C ALA A 631 -10.23 25.88 -6.89
N PHE A 632 -10.14 27.23 -6.73
CA PHE A 632 -11.28 28.11 -6.58
C PHE A 632 -12.20 28.09 -7.83
N THR A 633 -11.63 28.14 -9.03
CA THR A 633 -12.40 28.14 -10.28
C THR A 633 -13.16 26.83 -10.47
N ILE A 634 -12.48 25.68 -10.35
CA ILE A 634 -13.11 24.35 -10.49
C ILE A 634 -14.13 24.13 -9.37
N GLY A 635 -13.78 24.48 -8.13
CA GLY A 635 -14.69 24.40 -6.99
C GLY A 635 -15.95 25.23 -7.18
N SER A 636 -15.82 26.47 -7.67
CA SER A 636 -16.97 27.34 -7.97
C SER A 636 -17.88 26.77 -9.06
N VAL A 637 -17.31 26.22 -10.13
CA VAL A 637 -18.09 25.58 -11.21
C VAL A 637 -18.86 24.38 -10.69
N LEU A 638 -18.22 23.51 -9.95
CA LEU A 638 -18.81 22.26 -9.48
C LEU A 638 -19.77 22.44 -8.29
N MET A 639 -19.45 23.34 -7.34
CA MET A 639 -20.25 23.51 -6.12
C MET A 639 -21.35 24.55 -6.26
N LEU A 640 -21.19 25.55 -7.13
CA LEU A 640 -22.15 26.64 -7.26
C LEU A 640 -22.88 26.60 -8.60
N PHE A 641 -22.15 26.69 -9.72
CA PHE A 641 -22.77 26.88 -11.04
C PHE A 641 -23.52 25.64 -11.53
N LEU A 642 -22.99 24.44 -11.34
CA LEU A 642 -23.64 23.19 -11.75
C LEU A 642 -24.95 22.93 -10.98
N PRO A 643 -25.00 22.98 -9.63
CA PRO A 643 -26.25 22.84 -8.89
C PRO A 643 -27.27 23.93 -9.21
N LEU A 644 -26.81 25.19 -9.36
CA LEU A 644 -27.69 26.31 -9.68
C LEU A 644 -28.32 26.12 -11.08
N GLY A 645 -27.55 25.66 -12.05
CA GLY A 645 -28.03 25.32 -13.40
C GLY A 645 -29.10 24.22 -13.38
N LEU A 646 -28.87 23.16 -12.57
CA LEU A 646 -29.87 22.08 -12.39
C LEU A 646 -31.15 22.57 -11.72
N ILE A 647 -31.05 23.44 -10.70
CA ILE A 647 -32.21 24.06 -10.04
C ILE A 647 -33.01 24.91 -11.05
N ILE A 648 -32.33 25.76 -11.83
CA ILE A 648 -32.97 26.59 -12.84
C ILE A 648 -33.68 25.71 -13.87
N ALA A 649 -33.02 24.67 -14.40
CA ALA A 649 -33.62 23.73 -15.32
C ALA A 649 -34.85 23.04 -14.71
N GLY A 650 -34.77 22.64 -13.44
CA GLY A 650 -35.89 22.06 -12.68
C GLY A 650 -37.08 23.02 -12.56
N ILE A 651 -36.82 24.31 -12.28
CA ILE A 651 -37.85 25.34 -12.22
C ILE A 651 -38.51 25.53 -13.61
N PHE A 652 -37.75 25.56 -14.70
CA PHE A 652 -38.30 25.67 -16.05
C PHE A 652 -39.22 24.49 -16.40
N VAL A 653 -38.80 23.26 -16.11
CA VAL A 653 -39.60 22.06 -16.33
C VAL A 653 -40.88 22.10 -15.48
N TRP A 654 -40.76 22.49 -14.20
CA TRP A 654 -41.93 22.61 -13.29
C TRP A 654 -42.91 23.66 -13.79
N ALA A 655 -42.43 24.87 -14.17
CA ALA A 655 -43.26 25.94 -14.70
C ALA A 655 -43.96 25.53 -16.00
N GLY A 656 -43.25 24.81 -16.90
CA GLY A 656 -43.82 24.28 -18.15
C GLY A 656 -44.94 23.25 -17.90
N ARG A 657 -44.78 22.37 -16.87
CA ARG A 657 -45.84 21.40 -16.48
C ARG A 657 -47.03 22.06 -15.83
N ARG A 658 -46.85 23.15 -15.09
CA ARG A 658 -47.97 23.89 -14.43
C ARG A 658 -48.84 24.67 -15.43
N LYS A 659 -48.27 24.99 -16.62
CA LYS A 659 -49.04 25.69 -17.69
C LYS A 659 -49.80 24.73 -18.61
N ARG A 660 -49.58 23.44 -18.51
CA ARG A 660 -50.36 22.37 -19.15
C ARG A 660 -51.39 21.80 -18.14
#